data_340aa31de70a99fe518a3f04ce2870cb
#
_entry.id   340aa31de70a99fe518a3f04ce2870cb
#
_cell.length_a   1.000
_cell.length_b   1.000
_cell.length_c   1.000
_cell.angle_alpha   90.00
_cell.angle_beta   90.00
_cell.angle_gamma   90.00
#
_symmetry.space_group_name_H-M   'P 1'
#
loop_
_entity.id
_entity.type
_entity.pdbx_description
1 polymer ?
#
loop_
_entity_poly.entity_id
_entity_poly.type
_entity_poly.pdbx_seq_one_letter_code
_entity_poly.pdbx_strand_id
1 'polypeptide(L)'
;MSEPSTESPGSSRTLELRVPEMDCPSCAGKVRNSVERLEGIGRLEPQVTSGRLVVEYDPTLTSESAVRERVRAAGYAIESESAELSVSVPDMDCPSCATKVENALADVDGVADIETRPATGRVTVTGAAGTDPETITAAIESAGYEATPIADERNSMAESEAVWRSRRAVGTGIGAVLVTAGMVLEFVLPALDPALGAVAGQPYGLSHALFVAAAAVAGAPILRNGYYSARNRSLDIDFLMSAGIVASVATYHPFEGAMLAVLFSVAELLERFSMDRARDSLRELMDLSPDAATVRREDGSEETVPADDLEIGDVVVVRPGEKIPADGVVLEGESAVDQAPITGESVPADKGEGDEVYAGTIPESGYLEVEVESEASDSTIARIVRLVEDAEREQTKREQFVDRFANVYTPIVVALALAVAALPPLLVGAAWDTWFLRGLTLLVIACPCAFVISTPVSVVSGITSAAKNGVLIKGGRHLEAVGESDVLAVDKTGTLTAGNLSVTDVIPLEGADEADVLRRAGAAERRSEHPIGRAIVGYAEERGLEPDDPDVSAFEALTGKGVRADVGGTIHYVGKPELFEGLADLAHVHATTDGGLTLESMGYEAESQCEREACLDVVSEVVPDLQAEGKTVVIVGTEDGPIGVVGVADRVRPEARWAVSRLQEQGVRVVMLTGDNEGTARAIAEDVGIEEYHAELLPDEKLELIRELEAEYETADEARVAMVGDGINDAPALATASVGIAMGAAGTDTALETADVALMGDDLTRLPYLYDLSRKANGVIQQNIWSSLAVKAVLAAGAPFGIVTVIHAVVVGDMGMSLGVTGNAMRLAGVEPETPDAMEDAGDVQR
;
A
#
# COMPACT_ATOMS: atom_id res chain seq x y z
N MET A 1 -26.97 39.58 38.47
CA MET A 1 -25.72 40.24 38.86
C MET A 1 -24.80 39.09 39.27
N SER A 2 -24.03 38.57 38.33
CA SER A 2 -22.99 37.58 38.56
C SER A 2 -21.68 38.30 38.37
N GLU A 3 -20.85 38.28 39.41
CA GLU A 3 -19.56 38.93 39.45
C GLU A 3 -18.59 38.30 38.40
N PRO A 4 -17.73 39.09 37.77
CA PRO A 4 -16.66 38.55 36.91
C PRO A 4 -15.54 37.98 37.78
N SER A 5 -15.17 36.73 37.50
CA SER A 5 -14.01 36.07 38.07
C SER A 5 -12.73 36.85 37.69
N THR A 6 -12.07 37.45 38.70
CA THR A 6 -10.75 38.04 38.60
C THR A 6 -9.70 36.98 38.29
N GLU A 7 -9.21 36.94 37.03
CA GLU A 7 -7.96 36.27 36.69
C GLU A 7 -6.79 36.94 37.44
N SER A 8 -5.97 36.12 38.09
CA SER A 8 -4.77 36.58 38.79
C SER A 8 -3.73 37.04 37.78
N PRO A 9 -3.05 38.18 37.97
CA PRO A 9 -1.96 38.61 37.10
C PRO A 9 -0.70 37.77 37.38
N GLY A 10 -0.29 36.97 36.39
CA GLY A 10 0.94 36.18 36.44
C GLY A 10 0.86 34.73 35.90
N SER A 11 -0.11 34.37 35.06
CA SER A 11 -0.14 33.06 34.42
C SER A 11 0.76 33.07 33.16
N SER A 12 1.94 32.46 33.26
CA SER A 12 2.76 32.12 32.06
C SER A 12 1.97 31.21 31.14
N ARG A 13 2.11 31.42 29.83
CA ARG A 13 1.58 30.51 28.79
C ARG A 13 2.70 29.73 28.18
N THR A 14 2.46 28.45 27.88
CA THR A 14 3.38 27.60 27.16
C THR A 14 2.95 27.57 25.69
N LEU A 15 3.89 27.82 24.79
CA LEU A 15 3.76 27.75 23.35
C LEU A 15 4.71 26.66 22.86
N GLU A 16 4.18 25.71 22.12
CA GLU A 16 4.94 24.66 21.47
C GLU A 16 4.98 24.93 19.97
N LEU A 17 6.18 24.99 19.39
CA LEU A 17 6.39 25.25 17.96
C LEU A 17 7.21 24.12 17.37
N ARG A 18 6.81 23.63 16.20
CA ARG A 18 7.60 22.70 15.42
C ARG A 18 8.46 23.47 14.42
N VAL A 19 9.77 23.26 14.50
CA VAL A 19 10.80 23.93 13.71
C VAL A 19 11.69 22.85 13.09
N PRO A 20 11.30 22.24 11.97
CA PRO A 20 11.96 21.04 11.43
C PRO A 20 13.45 21.24 11.14
N GLU A 21 13.82 22.43 10.67
CA GLU A 21 15.21 22.78 10.36
C GLU A 21 16.09 23.03 11.60
N MET A 22 15.56 22.86 12.82
CA MET A 22 16.30 22.96 14.07
C MET A 22 16.91 21.59 14.47
N ASP A 23 17.60 20.96 13.54
CA ASP A 23 18.12 19.60 13.59
C ASP A 23 19.54 19.48 14.20
N CYS A 24 20.14 20.59 14.59
CA CYS A 24 21.49 20.61 15.17
C CYS A 24 21.59 21.52 16.41
N PRO A 25 22.51 21.22 17.36
CA PRO A 25 22.70 22.07 18.55
C PRO A 25 23.03 23.54 18.24
N SER A 26 23.72 23.80 17.13
CA SER A 26 24.04 25.16 16.67
C SER A 26 22.78 25.86 16.16
N CYS A 27 21.89 25.15 15.47
CA CYS A 27 20.62 25.63 14.97
C CYS A 27 19.71 26.02 16.16
N ALA A 28 19.57 25.12 17.13
CA ALA A 28 18.84 25.35 18.37
C ALA A 28 19.37 26.57 19.16
N GLY A 29 20.69 26.74 19.19
CA GLY A 29 21.33 27.91 19.79
C GLY A 29 20.97 29.24 19.11
N LYS A 30 20.84 29.25 17.77
CA LYS A 30 20.43 30.45 17.02
C LYS A 30 18.99 30.83 17.28
N VAL A 31 18.09 29.84 17.29
CA VAL A 31 16.67 30.03 17.61
C VAL A 31 16.52 30.53 19.05
N ARG A 32 17.19 29.87 20.01
CA ARG A 32 17.20 30.26 21.41
C ARG A 32 17.63 31.72 21.58
N ASN A 33 18.79 32.10 21.06
CA ASN A 33 19.32 33.44 21.16
C ASN A 33 18.44 34.52 20.51
N SER A 34 17.61 34.13 19.50
CA SER A 34 16.68 35.08 18.87
C SER A 34 15.45 35.30 19.73
N VAL A 35 14.88 34.23 20.29
CA VAL A 35 13.66 34.26 21.10
C VAL A 35 13.91 34.84 22.48
N GLU A 36 15.05 34.58 23.13
CA GLU A 36 15.46 35.15 24.43
C GLU A 36 15.59 36.70 24.45
N ARG A 37 15.60 37.31 23.28
CA ARG A 37 15.61 38.78 23.16
C ARG A 37 14.25 39.43 23.41
N LEU A 38 13.18 38.62 23.48
CA LEU A 38 11.85 39.13 23.84
C LEU A 38 11.74 39.28 25.37
N GLU A 39 11.07 40.32 25.80
CA GLU A 39 10.79 40.52 27.21
C GLU A 39 9.65 39.58 27.65
N GLY A 40 9.76 38.93 28.81
CA GLY A 40 8.72 38.05 29.35
C GLY A 40 8.84 36.58 28.93
N ILE A 41 9.97 36.18 28.35
CA ILE A 41 10.28 34.75 28.10
C ILE A 41 10.76 34.12 29.42
N GLY A 42 10.06 33.08 29.89
CA GLY A 42 10.42 32.30 31.09
C GLY A 42 11.34 31.13 30.78
N ARG A 43 10.75 30.04 30.31
CA ARG A 43 11.47 28.81 29.96
C ARG A 43 11.52 28.64 28.45
N LEU A 44 12.69 28.22 27.94
CA LEU A 44 12.88 27.99 26.52
C LEU A 44 13.65 26.68 26.30
N GLU A 45 13.01 25.68 25.76
CA GLU A 45 13.57 24.35 25.57
C GLU A 45 13.50 23.92 24.09
N PRO A 46 14.60 24.07 23.34
CA PRO A 46 14.71 23.49 22.03
C PRO A 46 15.06 22.02 22.12
N GLN A 47 14.23 21.18 21.52
CA GLN A 47 14.42 19.73 21.38
C GLN A 47 14.91 19.41 19.97
N VAL A 48 16.22 19.24 19.82
CA VAL A 48 16.90 19.09 18.52
C VAL A 48 16.46 17.83 17.78
N THR A 49 16.28 16.70 18.49
CA THR A 49 15.91 15.41 17.91
C THR A 49 14.48 15.36 17.35
N SER A 50 13.58 16.18 17.89
CA SER A 50 12.17 16.23 17.46
C SER A 50 11.82 17.51 16.69
N GLY A 51 12.78 18.43 16.52
CA GLY A 51 12.53 19.75 15.92
C GLY A 51 11.52 20.62 16.71
N ARG A 52 11.26 20.32 17.99
CA ARG A 52 10.27 21.03 18.82
C ARG A 52 10.92 22.14 19.62
N LEU A 53 10.23 23.28 19.73
CA LEU A 53 10.63 24.42 20.56
C LEU A 53 9.52 24.73 21.55
N VAL A 54 9.78 24.48 22.83
CA VAL A 54 8.84 24.82 23.92
C VAL A 54 9.23 26.18 24.51
N VAL A 55 8.30 27.15 24.50
CA VAL A 55 8.49 28.51 24.99
C VAL A 55 7.45 28.84 26.03
N GLU A 56 7.88 29.08 27.26
CA GLU A 56 7.03 29.62 28.32
C GLU A 56 7.20 31.16 28.35
N TYR A 57 6.10 31.89 28.19
CA TYR A 57 6.12 33.34 28.10
C TYR A 57 4.99 34.01 28.89
N ASP A 58 5.21 35.27 29.27
CA ASP A 58 4.21 36.13 29.89
C ASP A 58 3.35 36.83 28.81
N PRO A 59 2.05 36.47 28.66
CA PRO A 59 1.18 37.04 27.62
C PRO A 59 0.93 38.54 27.76
N THR A 60 1.27 39.15 28.90
CA THR A 60 1.17 40.60 29.10
C THR A 60 2.37 41.37 28.53
N LEU A 61 3.51 40.70 28.31
CA LEU A 61 4.77 41.27 27.82
C LEU A 61 5.11 40.88 26.41
N THR A 62 4.78 39.64 26.02
CA THR A 62 5.08 39.08 24.69
C THR A 62 3.87 38.34 24.14
N SER A 63 3.63 38.48 22.85
CA SER A 63 2.59 37.75 22.14
C SER A 63 3.17 36.51 21.42
N GLU A 64 2.33 35.48 21.18
CA GLU A 64 2.68 34.31 20.38
C GLU A 64 3.21 34.67 19.00
N SER A 65 2.60 35.68 18.34
CA SER A 65 3.04 36.18 17.04
C SER A 65 4.46 36.76 17.09
N ALA A 66 4.84 37.42 18.19
CA ALA A 66 6.19 37.95 18.38
C ALA A 66 7.22 36.80 18.53
N VAL A 67 6.87 35.74 19.23
CA VAL A 67 7.73 34.52 19.34
C VAL A 67 7.93 33.88 17.96
N ARG A 68 6.83 33.66 17.22
CA ARG A 68 6.87 33.10 15.84
C ARG A 68 7.71 33.98 14.90
N GLU A 69 7.56 35.31 14.97
CA GLU A 69 8.33 36.22 14.15
C GLU A 69 9.83 36.15 14.48
N ARG A 70 10.20 35.95 15.74
CA ARG A 70 11.61 35.80 16.16
C ARG A 70 12.25 34.51 15.69
N VAL A 71 11.52 33.42 15.66
CA VAL A 71 11.99 32.14 15.08
C VAL A 71 12.22 32.29 13.58
N ARG A 72 11.28 32.93 12.85
CA ARG A 72 11.46 33.23 11.41
C ARG A 72 12.61 34.21 11.17
N ALA A 73 12.79 35.22 12.02
CA ALA A 73 13.90 36.17 11.92
C ALA A 73 15.27 35.51 12.21
N ALA A 74 15.32 34.40 12.90
CA ALA A 74 16.51 33.56 13.04
C ALA A 74 16.83 32.71 11.78
N GLY A 75 15.98 32.77 10.76
CA GLY A 75 16.15 32.08 9.49
C GLY A 75 15.55 30.65 9.46
N TYR A 76 14.64 30.33 10.39
CA TYR A 76 14.03 29.01 10.50
C TYR A 76 12.54 29.07 10.17
N ALA A 77 12.07 28.14 9.36
CA ALA A 77 10.65 27.95 9.11
C ALA A 77 9.99 27.33 10.35
N ILE A 78 8.83 27.87 10.72
CA ILE A 78 7.96 27.23 11.72
C ILE A 78 6.94 26.45 10.93
N GLU A 79 6.84 25.15 11.19
CA GLU A 79 5.71 24.36 10.74
C GLU A 79 4.46 24.98 11.41
N SER A 80 3.64 25.64 10.62
CA SER A 80 2.37 26.16 11.11
C SER A 80 1.52 24.95 11.52
N GLU A 81 0.79 25.05 12.62
CA GLU A 81 -0.40 24.22 12.80
C GLU A 81 -1.31 24.51 11.60
N SER A 82 -1.15 23.75 10.55
CA SER A 82 -2.07 23.74 9.45
C SER A 82 -3.33 23.07 9.97
N ALA A 83 -4.41 23.83 10.04
CA ALA A 83 -5.71 23.24 10.27
C ALA A 83 -6.02 22.37 9.04
N GLU A 84 -6.14 21.11 9.24
CA GLU A 84 -6.58 20.16 8.23
C GLU A 84 -8.11 20.09 8.30
N LEU A 85 -8.76 20.37 7.18
CA LEU A 85 -10.20 20.34 7.07
C LEU A 85 -10.59 19.29 6.04
N SER A 86 -11.29 18.26 6.47
CA SER A 86 -11.85 17.24 5.59
C SER A 86 -13.28 17.58 5.20
N VAL A 87 -13.58 17.47 3.89
CA VAL A 87 -14.88 17.76 3.30
C VAL A 87 -15.32 16.58 2.46
N SER A 88 -16.56 16.13 2.65
CA SER A 88 -17.19 15.12 1.78
C SER A 88 -17.77 15.78 0.54
N VAL A 89 -17.40 15.26 -0.61
CA VAL A 89 -17.86 15.71 -1.95
C VAL A 89 -18.28 14.46 -2.74
N PRO A 90 -19.46 13.90 -2.49
CA PRO A 90 -19.88 12.59 -3.00
C PRO A 90 -19.94 12.50 -4.54
N ASP A 91 -20.16 13.64 -5.21
CA ASP A 91 -20.21 13.73 -6.67
C ASP A 91 -18.83 13.88 -7.35
N MET A 92 -17.74 13.94 -6.57
CA MET A 92 -16.36 13.98 -7.06
C MET A 92 -15.83 12.55 -7.25
N ASP A 93 -16.25 11.88 -8.30
CA ASP A 93 -16.04 10.45 -8.51
C ASP A 93 -15.00 10.12 -9.59
N CYS A 94 -14.35 11.15 -10.15
CA CYS A 94 -13.37 10.98 -11.22
C CYS A 94 -12.22 12.00 -11.13
N PRO A 95 -11.03 11.69 -11.70
CA PRO A 95 -9.88 12.60 -11.68
C PRO A 95 -10.16 13.98 -12.27
N SER A 96 -10.98 14.06 -13.32
CA SER A 96 -11.37 15.34 -13.90
C SER A 96 -12.30 16.16 -12.99
N CYS A 97 -13.08 15.48 -12.15
CA CYS A 97 -13.89 16.11 -11.10
C CYS A 97 -12.97 16.67 -10.00
N ALA A 98 -11.98 15.90 -9.57
CA ALA A 98 -10.96 16.31 -8.61
C ALA A 98 -10.23 17.57 -9.07
N THR A 99 -9.73 17.59 -10.30
CA THR A 99 -9.06 18.77 -10.87
C THR A 99 -9.95 20.03 -10.90
N LYS A 100 -11.26 19.88 -11.08
CA LYS A 100 -12.18 21.04 -10.99
C LYS A 100 -12.30 21.57 -9.57
N VAL A 101 -12.35 20.68 -8.57
CA VAL A 101 -12.41 21.04 -7.17
C VAL A 101 -11.09 21.66 -6.73
N GLU A 102 -9.96 21.08 -7.09
CA GLU A 102 -8.61 21.62 -6.83
C GLU A 102 -8.45 23.03 -7.39
N ASN A 103 -8.83 23.24 -8.66
CA ASN A 103 -8.76 24.57 -9.27
C ASN A 103 -9.64 25.61 -8.56
N ALA A 104 -10.80 25.19 -8.04
CA ALA A 104 -11.68 26.11 -7.31
C ALA A 104 -11.16 26.45 -5.92
N LEU A 105 -10.45 25.52 -5.29
CA LEU A 105 -9.84 25.68 -3.97
C LEU A 105 -8.49 26.43 -4.04
N ALA A 106 -7.73 26.27 -5.13
CA ALA A 106 -6.45 26.96 -5.34
C ALA A 106 -6.59 28.49 -5.38
N ASP A 107 -7.76 29.02 -5.71
CA ASP A 107 -8.06 30.45 -5.70
C ASP A 107 -8.52 30.97 -4.32
N VAL A 108 -8.59 30.11 -3.30
CA VAL A 108 -9.02 30.48 -1.94
C VAL A 108 -7.83 30.95 -1.09
N ASP A 109 -7.90 32.16 -0.61
CA ASP A 109 -6.85 32.73 0.27
C ASP A 109 -6.72 31.91 1.56
N GLY A 110 -5.50 31.46 1.86
CA GLY A 110 -5.17 30.72 3.07
C GLY A 110 -5.10 29.20 2.89
N VAL A 111 -5.43 28.64 1.73
CA VAL A 111 -5.20 27.25 1.37
C VAL A 111 -3.73 27.07 1.01
N ALA A 112 -3.07 26.13 1.69
CA ALA A 112 -1.65 25.81 1.47
C ALA A 112 -1.47 24.56 0.62
N ASP A 113 -2.32 23.53 0.86
CA ASP A 113 -2.32 22.29 0.11
C ASP A 113 -3.74 21.78 -0.04
N ILE A 114 -3.99 21.03 -1.11
CA ILE A 114 -5.31 20.49 -1.44
C ILE A 114 -5.10 19.02 -1.85
N GLU A 115 -5.73 18.18 -1.10
CA GLU A 115 -5.71 16.75 -1.37
C GLU A 115 -7.11 16.28 -1.73
N THR A 116 -7.27 15.75 -2.93
CA THR A 116 -8.54 15.21 -3.42
C THR A 116 -8.48 13.70 -3.51
N ARG A 117 -9.52 13.03 -3.02
CA ARG A 117 -9.71 11.57 -3.09
C ARG A 117 -10.99 11.26 -3.86
N PRO A 118 -10.93 11.16 -5.20
CA PRO A 118 -12.12 10.88 -6.02
C PRO A 118 -12.82 9.59 -5.65
N ALA A 119 -12.04 8.59 -5.23
CA ALA A 119 -12.55 7.28 -4.84
C ALA A 119 -13.50 7.31 -3.65
N THR A 120 -13.19 8.12 -2.66
CA THR A 120 -14.02 8.27 -1.43
C THR A 120 -14.87 9.53 -1.45
N GLY A 121 -14.72 10.37 -2.48
CA GLY A 121 -15.36 11.68 -2.54
C GLY A 121 -14.89 12.63 -1.43
N ARG A 122 -13.66 12.44 -0.92
CA ARG A 122 -13.09 13.26 0.16
C ARG A 122 -12.14 14.31 -0.41
N VAL A 123 -12.20 15.50 0.16
CA VAL A 123 -11.26 16.58 -0.07
C VAL A 123 -10.68 17.01 1.25
N THR A 124 -9.37 16.93 1.37
CA THR A 124 -8.64 17.39 2.53
C THR A 124 -7.92 18.69 2.14
N VAL A 125 -8.18 19.75 2.87
CA VAL A 125 -7.58 21.06 2.65
C VAL A 125 -6.71 21.41 3.83
N THR A 126 -5.43 21.57 3.58
CA THR A 126 -4.46 22.05 4.55
C THR A 126 -4.34 23.57 4.41
N GLY A 127 -4.66 24.33 5.44
CA GLY A 127 -4.66 25.78 5.39
C GLY A 127 -4.11 26.44 6.64
N ALA A 128 -3.91 27.77 6.58
CA ALA A 128 -3.53 28.56 7.75
C ALA A 128 -4.64 28.46 8.83
N ALA A 129 -4.24 28.41 10.11
CA ALA A 129 -5.18 28.41 11.23
C ALA A 129 -6.16 29.58 11.12
N GLY A 130 -7.43 29.29 10.79
CA GLY A 130 -8.48 30.29 10.57
C GLY A 130 -9.15 30.23 9.20
N THR A 131 -8.81 29.26 8.33
CA THR A 131 -9.55 29.00 7.10
C THR A 131 -10.95 28.49 7.47
N ASP A 132 -11.98 29.29 7.14
CA ASP A 132 -13.36 29.00 7.52
C ASP A 132 -13.91 27.81 6.70
N PRO A 133 -14.44 26.74 7.34
CA PRO A 133 -15.08 25.63 6.65
C PRO A 133 -16.18 26.06 5.68
N GLU A 134 -16.91 27.12 5.98
CA GLU A 134 -17.93 27.67 5.08
C GLU A 134 -17.33 28.24 3.79
N THR A 135 -16.12 28.79 3.84
CA THR A 135 -15.42 29.31 2.66
C THR A 135 -14.96 28.18 1.73
N ILE A 136 -14.44 27.09 2.30
CA ILE A 136 -14.02 25.90 1.55
C ILE A 136 -15.22 25.22 0.88
N THR A 137 -16.30 24.98 1.64
CA THR A 137 -17.52 24.39 1.06
C THR A 137 -18.13 25.27 -0.03
N ALA A 138 -18.17 26.61 0.17
CA ALA A 138 -18.67 27.54 -0.85
C ALA A 138 -17.80 27.53 -2.12
N ALA A 139 -16.49 27.38 -2.00
CA ALA A 139 -15.58 27.24 -3.16
C ALA A 139 -15.87 25.95 -3.95
N ILE A 140 -16.02 24.82 -3.27
CA ILE A 140 -16.37 23.52 -3.87
C ILE A 140 -17.76 23.60 -4.52
N GLU A 141 -18.75 24.22 -3.85
CA GLU A 141 -20.08 24.44 -4.43
C GLU A 141 -20.04 25.34 -5.67
N SER A 142 -19.12 26.32 -5.72
CA SER A 142 -18.92 27.15 -6.90
C SER A 142 -18.36 26.38 -8.09
N ALA A 143 -17.67 25.24 -7.85
CA ALA A 143 -17.25 24.31 -8.90
C ALA A 143 -18.37 23.39 -9.39
N GLY A 144 -19.52 23.39 -8.69
CA GLY A 144 -20.71 22.63 -9.09
C GLY A 144 -20.95 21.36 -8.29
N TYR A 145 -20.20 21.12 -7.22
CA TYR A 145 -20.28 19.93 -6.37
C TYR A 145 -20.98 20.23 -5.04
N GLU A 146 -21.73 19.28 -4.51
CA GLU A 146 -22.27 19.36 -3.14
C GLU A 146 -21.11 19.03 -2.17
N ALA A 147 -20.94 19.85 -1.11
CA ALA A 147 -19.85 19.71 -0.16
C ALA A 147 -20.38 19.79 1.27
N THR A 148 -19.96 18.83 2.13
CA THR A 148 -20.32 18.80 3.55
C THR A 148 -19.04 18.61 4.38
N PRO A 149 -18.77 19.49 5.40
CA PRO A 149 -17.65 19.31 6.31
C PRO A 149 -17.77 17.99 7.07
N ILE A 150 -16.68 17.26 7.17
CA ILE A 150 -16.59 16.03 7.95
C ILE A 150 -16.08 16.42 9.34
N ALA A 151 -16.91 16.24 10.37
CA ALA A 151 -16.53 16.51 11.74
C ALA A 151 -15.87 15.29 12.42
N ASP A 152 -16.08 14.08 11.88
CA ASP A 152 -15.55 12.82 12.37
C ASP A 152 -15.10 11.95 11.19
N GLU A 153 -13.86 11.50 11.18
CA GLU A 153 -13.27 10.81 10.03
C GLU A 153 -13.97 9.48 9.69
N ARG A 154 -14.64 8.86 10.62
CA ARG A 154 -15.25 7.54 10.51
C ARG A 154 -16.66 7.51 9.92
N ASN A 155 -17.40 8.61 10.03
CA ASN A 155 -18.78 8.68 9.52
C ASN A 155 -18.89 9.00 8.02
N SER A 156 -17.77 9.24 7.34
CA SER A 156 -17.77 9.69 5.94
C SER A 156 -17.92 8.56 4.92
N MET A 157 -17.65 7.31 5.30
CA MET A 157 -17.83 6.14 4.42
C MET A 157 -19.14 5.38 4.71
N ALA A 158 -19.86 5.76 5.77
CA ALA A 158 -21.17 5.20 6.08
C ALA A 158 -22.22 5.77 5.10
N GLU A 159 -22.85 4.87 4.35
CA GLU A 159 -23.96 5.10 3.44
C GLU A 159 -23.64 5.83 2.13
N SER A 160 -22.93 5.18 1.22
CA SER A 160 -23.16 5.50 -0.19
C SER A 160 -24.62 5.14 -0.48
N GLU A 161 -25.49 6.16 -0.67
CA GLU A 161 -26.84 5.95 -1.20
C GLU A 161 -26.74 5.07 -2.42
N ALA A 162 -27.43 3.95 -2.44
CA ALA A 162 -27.43 3.04 -3.59
C ALA A 162 -27.63 3.87 -4.86
N VAL A 163 -26.70 3.79 -5.82
CA VAL A 163 -26.64 4.59 -7.05
C VAL A 163 -28.01 4.78 -7.69
N TRP A 164 -28.84 3.73 -7.61
CA TRP A 164 -30.20 3.69 -8.17
C TRP A 164 -31.26 4.49 -7.37
N ARG A 165 -30.94 4.96 -6.15
CA ARG A 165 -31.80 5.82 -5.31
C ARG A 165 -31.38 7.30 -5.38
N SER A 166 -30.27 7.62 -6.02
CA SER A 166 -29.78 8.98 -6.16
C SER A 166 -30.79 9.88 -6.88
N ARG A 167 -30.77 11.17 -6.59
CA ARG A 167 -31.60 12.18 -7.29
C ARG A 167 -31.39 12.11 -8.80
N ARG A 168 -30.18 11.77 -9.24
CA ARG A 168 -29.83 11.60 -10.64
C ARG A 168 -30.52 10.39 -11.26
N ALA A 169 -30.52 9.24 -10.60
CA ALA A 169 -31.22 8.04 -11.07
C ALA A 169 -32.74 8.28 -11.21
N VAL A 170 -33.33 8.97 -10.24
CA VAL A 170 -34.75 9.34 -10.29
C VAL A 170 -35.02 10.29 -11.50
N GLY A 171 -34.20 11.32 -11.69
CA GLY A 171 -34.31 12.24 -12.81
C GLY A 171 -34.17 11.53 -14.16
N THR A 172 -33.18 10.62 -14.28
CA THR A 172 -32.96 9.78 -15.47
C THR A 172 -34.15 8.86 -15.73
N GLY A 173 -34.72 8.22 -14.70
CA GLY A 173 -35.92 7.41 -14.82
C GLY A 173 -37.13 8.18 -15.30
N ILE A 174 -37.37 9.39 -14.76
CA ILE A 174 -38.45 10.28 -15.22
C ILE A 174 -38.22 10.68 -16.69
N GLY A 175 -36.98 11.07 -17.06
CA GLY A 175 -36.60 11.39 -18.42
C GLY A 175 -36.84 10.24 -19.37
N ALA A 176 -36.47 9.02 -19.01
CA ALA A 176 -36.71 7.82 -19.82
C ALA A 176 -38.22 7.56 -20.07
N VAL A 177 -39.04 7.75 -19.04
CA VAL A 177 -40.50 7.63 -19.17
C VAL A 177 -41.07 8.72 -20.13
N LEU A 178 -40.59 9.95 -20.00
CA LEU A 178 -41.00 11.06 -20.88
C LEU A 178 -40.56 10.81 -22.34
N VAL A 179 -39.34 10.34 -22.56
CA VAL A 179 -38.86 9.97 -23.92
C VAL A 179 -39.72 8.87 -24.49
N THR A 180 -39.97 7.79 -23.70
CA THR A 180 -40.81 6.67 -24.16
C THR A 180 -42.25 7.14 -24.52
N ALA A 181 -42.84 7.98 -23.69
CA ALA A 181 -44.18 8.55 -23.96
C ALA A 181 -44.17 9.42 -25.21
N GLY A 182 -43.15 10.26 -25.39
CA GLY A 182 -42.98 11.07 -26.62
C GLY A 182 -42.82 10.21 -27.86
N MET A 183 -41.97 9.14 -27.77
CA MET A 183 -41.80 8.20 -28.91
C MET A 183 -43.09 7.47 -29.26
N VAL A 184 -43.89 7.06 -28.29
CA VAL A 184 -45.18 6.41 -28.55
C VAL A 184 -46.16 7.38 -29.27
N LEU A 185 -46.20 8.65 -28.82
CA LEU A 185 -47.05 9.65 -29.48
C LEU A 185 -46.56 9.96 -30.89
N GLU A 186 -45.28 10.12 -31.13
CA GLU A 186 -44.76 10.54 -32.44
C GLU A 186 -44.74 9.40 -33.46
N PHE A 187 -44.28 8.19 -33.08
CA PHE A 187 -44.02 7.10 -34.01
C PHE A 187 -45.12 6.03 -34.05
N VAL A 188 -45.85 5.81 -32.93
CA VAL A 188 -46.87 4.73 -32.84
C VAL A 188 -48.27 5.27 -32.95
N LEU A 189 -48.56 6.41 -32.31
CA LEU A 189 -49.89 7.00 -32.24
C LEU A 189 -49.92 8.47 -32.72
N PRO A 190 -49.38 8.81 -33.93
CA PRO A 190 -49.27 10.17 -34.38
C PRO A 190 -50.60 10.91 -34.50
N ALA A 191 -51.74 10.18 -34.68
CA ALA A 191 -53.08 10.74 -34.67
C ALA A 191 -53.54 11.26 -33.29
N LEU A 192 -52.85 10.87 -32.19
CA LEU A 192 -53.14 11.33 -30.83
C LEU A 192 -52.15 12.39 -30.35
N ASP A 193 -51.23 12.84 -31.20
CA ASP A 193 -50.27 13.92 -30.87
C ASP A 193 -50.91 15.29 -31.13
N PRO A 194 -51.40 16.01 -30.10
CA PRO A 194 -52.03 17.30 -30.29
C PRO A 194 -50.98 18.37 -30.65
N ALA A 195 -51.24 19.14 -31.66
CA ALA A 195 -50.45 20.32 -32.01
C ALA A 195 -50.58 21.38 -30.91
N LEU A 196 -49.46 21.70 -30.20
CA LEU A 196 -49.42 22.72 -29.15
C LEU A 196 -49.21 24.14 -29.73
N GLY A 197 -48.72 24.25 -30.97
CA GLY A 197 -48.44 25.52 -31.62
C GLY A 197 -47.37 25.40 -32.70
N ALA A 198 -46.83 26.50 -33.13
CA ALA A 198 -45.68 26.55 -34.02
C ALA A 198 -44.58 27.42 -33.39
N VAL A 199 -43.37 26.91 -33.34
CA VAL A 199 -42.19 27.65 -32.89
C VAL A 199 -41.30 27.89 -34.12
N ALA A 200 -40.99 29.13 -34.42
CA ALA A 200 -40.24 29.56 -35.61
C ALA A 200 -40.73 28.95 -36.94
N GLY A 201 -42.08 28.72 -37.05
CA GLY A 201 -42.71 28.23 -38.28
C GLY A 201 -42.80 26.71 -38.42
N GLN A 202 -42.26 25.96 -37.47
CA GLN A 202 -42.34 24.49 -37.40
C GLN A 202 -43.45 24.07 -36.42
N PRO A 203 -44.28 23.04 -36.74
CA PRO A 203 -45.32 22.56 -35.84
C PRO A 203 -44.70 21.84 -34.65
N TYR A 204 -45.16 22.21 -33.45
CA TYR A 204 -44.76 21.58 -32.21
C TYR A 204 -45.91 20.77 -31.62
N GLY A 205 -45.76 19.46 -31.53
CA GLY A 205 -46.71 18.55 -30.90
C GLY A 205 -46.40 18.34 -29.40
N LEU A 206 -47.25 17.60 -28.72
CA LEU A 206 -47.06 17.19 -27.32
C LEU A 206 -45.83 16.29 -27.18
N SER A 207 -45.54 15.45 -28.19
CA SER A 207 -44.33 14.62 -28.25
C SER A 207 -43.05 15.46 -28.11
N HIS A 208 -42.98 16.57 -28.87
CA HIS A 208 -41.84 17.48 -28.81
C HIS A 208 -41.68 18.14 -27.41
N ALA A 209 -42.81 18.52 -26.77
CA ALA A 209 -42.78 19.09 -25.44
C ALA A 209 -42.29 18.05 -24.39
N LEU A 210 -42.67 16.78 -24.54
CA LEU A 210 -42.19 15.68 -23.70
C LEU A 210 -40.68 15.45 -23.89
N PHE A 211 -40.16 15.50 -25.09
CA PHE A 211 -38.74 15.40 -25.34
C PHE A 211 -37.95 16.57 -24.76
N VAL A 212 -38.45 17.82 -24.90
CA VAL A 212 -37.78 18.96 -24.24
C VAL A 212 -37.79 18.81 -22.70
N ALA A 213 -38.92 18.37 -22.14
CA ALA A 213 -39.04 18.12 -20.70
C ALA A 213 -38.07 16.99 -20.25
N ALA A 214 -37.96 15.92 -21.04
CA ALA A 214 -37.02 14.83 -20.77
C ALA A 214 -35.56 15.32 -20.82
N ALA A 215 -35.21 16.11 -21.84
CA ALA A 215 -33.87 16.71 -21.96
C ALA A 215 -33.54 17.64 -20.77
N ALA A 216 -34.54 18.39 -20.28
CA ALA A 216 -34.36 19.27 -19.14
C ALA A 216 -34.23 18.48 -17.81
N VAL A 217 -35.06 17.46 -17.59
CA VAL A 217 -35.07 16.68 -16.32
C VAL A 217 -33.87 15.76 -16.25
N ALA A 218 -33.64 14.89 -17.24
CA ALA A 218 -32.48 13.96 -17.24
C ALA A 218 -31.18 14.69 -17.50
N GLY A 219 -31.20 15.77 -18.32
CA GLY A 219 -30.02 16.57 -18.62
C GLY A 219 -29.66 17.62 -17.56
N ALA A 220 -30.48 17.82 -16.51
CA ALA A 220 -30.23 18.89 -15.53
C ALA A 220 -28.83 18.83 -14.88
N PRO A 221 -28.32 17.69 -14.43
CA PRO A 221 -26.95 17.58 -13.89
C PRO A 221 -25.91 17.92 -14.97
N ILE A 222 -26.07 17.35 -16.17
CA ILE A 222 -25.16 17.58 -17.32
C ILE A 222 -25.10 19.06 -17.68
N LEU A 223 -26.26 19.71 -17.80
CA LEU A 223 -26.35 21.12 -18.14
C LEU A 223 -25.78 22.04 -17.07
N ARG A 224 -25.95 21.65 -15.78
CA ARG A 224 -25.36 22.36 -14.65
C ARG A 224 -23.82 22.28 -14.73
N ASN A 225 -23.28 21.08 -14.87
CA ASN A 225 -21.83 20.84 -14.94
C ASN A 225 -21.25 21.53 -16.20
N GLY A 226 -21.90 21.39 -17.35
CA GLY A 226 -21.48 22.06 -18.58
C GLY A 226 -21.51 23.59 -18.52
N TYR A 227 -22.43 24.19 -17.74
CA TYR A 227 -22.39 25.60 -17.44
C TYR A 227 -21.14 26.01 -16.64
N TYR A 228 -20.78 25.25 -15.61
CA TYR A 228 -19.58 25.51 -14.83
C TYR A 228 -18.32 25.30 -15.67
N SER A 229 -18.25 24.24 -16.48
CA SER A 229 -17.15 24.02 -17.44
C SER A 229 -16.98 25.17 -18.42
N ALA A 230 -18.10 25.69 -18.98
CA ALA A 230 -18.09 26.87 -19.87
C ALA A 230 -17.57 28.13 -19.14
N ARG A 231 -17.99 28.32 -17.87
CA ARG A 231 -17.56 29.46 -17.06
C ARG A 231 -16.06 29.40 -16.78
N ASN A 232 -15.54 28.21 -16.51
CA ASN A 232 -14.13 27.95 -16.22
C ASN A 232 -13.28 27.77 -17.50
N ARG A 233 -13.88 27.90 -18.69
CA ARG A 233 -13.24 27.75 -20.01
C ARG A 233 -12.63 26.38 -20.23
N SER A 234 -13.13 25.34 -19.59
CA SER A 234 -12.72 23.95 -19.81
C SER A 234 -13.57 23.35 -20.94
N LEU A 235 -12.91 22.67 -21.90
CA LEU A 235 -13.55 21.92 -22.97
C LEU A 235 -13.64 20.44 -22.57
N ASP A 236 -14.37 20.18 -21.50
CA ASP A 236 -14.59 18.85 -20.99
C ASP A 236 -15.86 18.17 -21.56
N ILE A 237 -16.10 16.94 -21.14
CA ILE A 237 -17.21 16.11 -21.58
C ILE A 237 -18.55 16.75 -21.23
N ASP A 238 -18.68 17.32 -20.04
CA ASP A 238 -19.91 17.97 -19.59
C ASP A 238 -20.28 19.16 -20.48
N PHE A 239 -19.27 19.97 -20.86
CA PHE A 239 -19.46 21.06 -21.79
C PHE A 239 -19.93 20.57 -23.18
N LEU A 240 -19.28 19.53 -23.70
CA LEU A 240 -19.61 19.00 -25.04
C LEU A 240 -21.00 18.37 -25.07
N MET A 241 -21.38 17.59 -24.05
CA MET A 241 -22.71 16.99 -23.96
C MET A 241 -23.78 18.03 -23.75
N SER A 242 -23.55 19.03 -22.90
CA SER A 242 -24.46 20.17 -22.71
C SER A 242 -24.66 20.94 -24.00
N ALA A 243 -23.58 21.24 -24.72
CA ALA A 243 -23.66 21.90 -26.02
C ALA A 243 -24.43 21.05 -27.03
N GLY A 244 -24.24 19.75 -27.06
CA GLY A 244 -24.96 18.80 -27.90
C GLY A 244 -26.48 18.79 -27.62
N ILE A 245 -26.88 18.70 -26.35
CA ILE A 245 -28.27 18.73 -25.91
C ILE A 245 -28.93 20.05 -26.28
N VAL A 246 -28.30 21.17 -25.93
CA VAL A 246 -28.83 22.50 -26.23
C VAL A 246 -28.94 22.74 -27.73
N ALA A 247 -27.91 22.38 -28.50
CA ALA A 247 -27.91 22.54 -29.96
C ALA A 247 -29.00 21.69 -30.62
N SER A 248 -29.20 20.43 -30.15
CA SER A 248 -30.26 19.56 -30.66
C SER A 248 -31.66 20.16 -30.44
N VAL A 249 -31.94 20.64 -29.24
CA VAL A 249 -33.22 21.29 -28.93
C VAL A 249 -33.40 22.61 -29.76
N ALA A 250 -32.35 23.42 -29.88
CA ALA A 250 -32.36 24.68 -30.59
C ALA A 250 -32.53 24.51 -32.12
N THR A 251 -32.07 23.40 -32.68
CA THR A 251 -32.18 23.10 -34.12
C THR A 251 -33.40 22.24 -34.51
N TYR A 252 -34.40 22.16 -33.62
CA TYR A 252 -35.64 21.37 -33.79
C TYR A 252 -35.45 19.83 -33.84
N HIS A 253 -34.45 19.33 -33.16
CA HIS A 253 -34.20 17.90 -32.96
C HIS A 253 -34.34 17.53 -31.46
N PRO A 254 -35.52 17.81 -30.82
CA PRO A 254 -35.68 17.58 -29.37
C PRO A 254 -35.63 16.11 -29.00
N PHE A 255 -35.99 15.20 -29.92
CA PHE A 255 -35.84 13.75 -29.69
C PHE A 255 -34.38 13.34 -29.49
N GLU A 256 -33.48 13.79 -30.37
CA GLU A 256 -32.05 13.52 -30.29
C GLU A 256 -31.43 14.12 -29.03
N GLY A 257 -31.85 15.36 -28.68
CA GLY A 257 -31.39 15.99 -27.41
C GLY A 257 -31.87 15.26 -26.19
N ALA A 258 -33.12 14.77 -26.15
CA ALA A 258 -33.64 13.98 -25.04
C ALA A 258 -32.98 12.59 -24.94
N MET A 259 -32.79 11.93 -26.08
CA MET A 259 -32.07 10.65 -26.13
C MET A 259 -30.64 10.80 -25.63
N LEU A 260 -29.94 11.85 -26.07
CA LEU A 260 -28.58 12.12 -25.62
C LEU A 260 -28.55 12.34 -24.12
N ALA A 261 -29.45 13.16 -23.56
CA ALA A 261 -29.51 13.41 -22.12
C ALA A 261 -29.80 12.15 -21.31
N VAL A 262 -30.80 11.36 -21.72
CA VAL A 262 -31.18 10.14 -21.00
C VAL A 262 -30.10 9.07 -21.09
N LEU A 263 -29.60 8.77 -22.31
CA LEU A 263 -28.63 7.73 -22.54
C LEU A 263 -27.28 8.06 -21.88
N PHE A 264 -26.84 9.32 -21.91
CA PHE A 264 -25.63 9.76 -21.25
C PHE A 264 -25.77 9.67 -19.72
N SER A 265 -26.92 10.12 -19.16
CA SER A 265 -27.17 9.93 -17.71
C SER A 265 -27.21 8.47 -17.30
N VAL A 266 -27.73 7.55 -18.13
CA VAL A 266 -27.67 6.10 -17.89
C VAL A 266 -26.23 5.61 -17.95
N ALA A 267 -25.43 6.05 -18.94
CA ALA A 267 -24.02 5.68 -19.06
C ALA A 267 -23.23 6.07 -17.80
N GLU A 268 -23.44 7.28 -17.29
CA GLU A 268 -22.79 7.80 -16.10
C GLU A 268 -23.25 7.08 -14.82
N LEU A 269 -24.54 6.70 -14.70
CA LEU A 269 -25.02 5.88 -13.60
C LEU A 269 -24.38 4.47 -13.62
N LEU A 270 -24.21 3.87 -14.81
CA LEU A 270 -23.53 2.60 -14.98
C LEU A 270 -22.03 2.71 -14.64
N GLU A 271 -21.41 3.82 -15.00
CA GLU A 271 -20.03 4.12 -14.67
C GLU A 271 -19.83 4.19 -13.14
N ARG A 272 -20.67 4.98 -12.45
CA ARG A 272 -20.68 5.04 -10.98
C ARG A 272 -20.92 3.67 -10.34
N PHE A 273 -21.91 2.94 -10.82
CA PHE A 273 -22.18 1.58 -10.34
C PHE A 273 -20.98 0.64 -10.49
N SER A 274 -20.26 0.78 -11.62
CA SER A 274 -19.07 0.00 -11.91
C SER A 274 -17.91 0.33 -10.95
N MET A 275 -17.71 1.62 -10.66
CA MET A 275 -16.70 2.06 -9.69
C MET A 275 -17.08 1.64 -8.28
N ASP A 276 -18.33 1.83 -7.85
CA ASP A 276 -18.80 1.37 -6.55
C ASP A 276 -18.59 -0.15 -6.38
N ARG A 277 -18.86 -0.92 -7.42
CA ARG A 277 -18.67 -2.36 -7.38
C ARG A 277 -17.20 -2.77 -7.23
N ALA A 278 -16.29 -2.04 -7.87
CA ALA A 278 -14.85 -2.27 -7.67
C ALA A 278 -14.42 -1.92 -6.22
N ARG A 279 -15.04 -0.90 -5.62
CA ARG A 279 -14.77 -0.47 -4.24
C ARG A 279 -15.47 -1.29 -3.18
N ASP A 280 -16.55 -2.01 -3.50
CA ASP A 280 -17.24 -2.89 -2.54
C ASP A 280 -16.29 -3.90 -1.90
N SER A 281 -15.32 -4.39 -2.66
CA SER A 281 -14.28 -5.30 -2.15
C SER A 281 -13.34 -4.66 -1.13
N LEU A 282 -13.12 -3.34 -1.21
CA LEU A 282 -12.35 -2.60 -0.20
C LEU A 282 -13.18 -2.41 1.08
N ARG A 283 -14.49 -2.14 0.94
CA ARG A 283 -15.39 -2.07 2.11
C ARG A 283 -15.46 -3.38 2.87
N GLU A 284 -15.40 -4.53 2.18
CA GLU A 284 -15.33 -5.84 2.84
C GLU A 284 -14.11 -5.97 3.77
N LEU A 285 -12.96 -5.32 3.46
CA LEU A 285 -11.81 -5.28 4.37
C LEU A 285 -12.08 -4.41 5.59
N MET A 286 -12.81 -3.30 5.45
CA MET A 286 -13.18 -2.44 6.57
C MET A 286 -14.17 -3.11 7.51
N ASP A 287 -15.08 -3.94 6.99
CA ASP A 287 -16.06 -4.70 7.77
C ASP A 287 -15.41 -5.82 8.62
N LEU A 288 -14.09 -6.04 8.52
CA LEU A 288 -13.37 -7.00 9.35
C LEU A 288 -13.26 -6.54 10.82
N SER A 289 -13.15 -5.25 11.10
CA SER A 289 -13.11 -4.73 12.48
C SER A 289 -14.51 -4.78 13.11
N PRO A 290 -14.68 -5.25 14.36
CA PRO A 290 -15.99 -5.25 15.02
C PRO A 290 -16.36 -3.84 15.51
N ASP A 291 -17.68 -3.56 15.59
CA ASP A 291 -18.19 -2.27 16.08
C ASP A 291 -18.10 -2.12 17.61
N ALA A 292 -17.95 -3.21 18.34
CA ALA A 292 -17.98 -3.24 19.81
C ALA A 292 -16.98 -4.24 20.37
N ALA A 293 -16.44 -3.93 21.53
CA ALA A 293 -15.48 -4.73 22.28
C ALA A 293 -16.01 -5.02 23.71
N THR A 294 -15.61 -6.17 24.27
CA THR A 294 -15.88 -6.50 25.67
C THR A 294 -14.63 -6.22 26.50
N VAL A 295 -14.65 -5.16 27.29
CA VAL A 295 -13.53 -4.75 28.15
C VAL A 295 -13.70 -5.33 29.54
N ARG A 296 -12.62 -5.90 30.10
CA ARG A 296 -12.55 -6.33 31.50
C ARG A 296 -12.03 -5.18 32.35
N ARG A 297 -12.86 -4.73 33.30
CA ARG A 297 -12.50 -3.68 34.24
C ARG A 297 -11.67 -4.22 35.42
N GLU A 298 -10.98 -3.34 36.17
CA GLU A 298 -10.14 -3.69 37.33
C GLU A 298 -10.91 -4.46 38.43
N ASP A 299 -12.23 -4.30 38.51
CA ASP A 299 -13.10 -5.01 39.48
C ASP A 299 -13.50 -6.42 39.02
N GLY A 300 -13.06 -6.85 37.82
CA GLY A 300 -13.37 -8.14 37.19
C GLY A 300 -14.75 -8.16 36.48
N SER A 301 -15.45 -7.02 36.36
CA SER A 301 -16.66 -6.91 35.55
C SER A 301 -16.33 -6.76 34.07
N GLU A 302 -17.18 -7.32 33.22
CA GLU A 302 -17.14 -7.15 31.79
C GLU A 302 -18.12 -6.05 31.35
N GLU A 303 -17.65 -5.12 30.52
CA GLU A 303 -18.45 -4.04 29.96
C GLU A 303 -18.28 -4.03 28.43
N THR A 304 -19.39 -3.93 27.70
CA THR A 304 -19.33 -3.78 26.23
C THR A 304 -19.27 -2.31 25.90
N VAL A 305 -18.21 -1.90 25.21
CA VAL A 305 -17.97 -0.54 24.74
C VAL A 305 -17.87 -0.51 23.21
N PRO A 306 -18.11 0.62 22.54
CA PRO A 306 -17.72 0.77 21.14
C PRO A 306 -16.22 0.46 20.97
N ALA A 307 -15.84 -0.23 19.90
CA ALA A 307 -14.43 -0.55 19.66
C ALA A 307 -13.56 0.72 19.53
N ASP A 308 -14.19 1.80 19.10
CA ASP A 308 -13.58 3.12 18.96
C ASP A 308 -13.24 3.82 20.28
N ASP A 309 -13.87 3.40 21.36
CA ASP A 309 -13.65 3.96 22.70
C ASP A 309 -12.57 3.17 23.49
N LEU A 310 -11.89 2.21 22.84
CA LEU A 310 -10.79 1.47 23.45
C LEU A 310 -9.56 2.39 23.60
N GLU A 311 -8.95 2.34 24.78
CA GLU A 311 -7.71 3.04 25.10
C GLU A 311 -6.55 2.03 25.22
N ILE A 312 -5.33 2.49 24.94
CA ILE A 312 -4.12 1.66 25.11
C ILE A 312 -4.02 1.23 26.58
N GLY A 313 -3.84 -0.08 26.80
CA GLY A 313 -3.82 -0.71 28.12
C GLY A 313 -5.17 -1.26 28.60
N ASP A 314 -6.25 -1.07 27.84
CA ASP A 314 -7.51 -1.78 28.11
C ASP A 314 -7.32 -3.28 27.87
N VAL A 315 -7.96 -4.12 28.72
CA VAL A 315 -7.95 -5.57 28.55
C VAL A 315 -9.29 -6.01 27.94
N VAL A 316 -9.22 -6.54 26.72
CA VAL A 316 -10.40 -7.03 26.01
C VAL A 316 -10.50 -8.55 26.09
N VAL A 317 -11.72 -9.05 26.27
CA VAL A 317 -12.04 -10.48 26.32
C VAL A 317 -12.65 -10.86 24.98
N VAL A 318 -11.95 -11.74 24.23
CA VAL A 318 -12.37 -12.22 22.92
C VAL A 318 -12.72 -13.69 23.00
N ARG A 319 -13.96 -14.04 22.65
CA ARG A 319 -14.45 -15.42 22.67
C ARG A 319 -14.29 -16.09 21.31
N PRO A 320 -14.28 -17.43 21.27
CA PRO A 320 -14.20 -18.16 20.00
C PRO A 320 -15.28 -17.71 19.00
N GLY A 321 -14.85 -17.37 17.78
CA GLY A 321 -15.70 -16.85 16.72
C GLY A 321 -16.01 -15.36 16.80
N GLU A 322 -15.58 -14.63 17.83
CA GLU A 322 -15.63 -13.16 17.89
C GLU A 322 -14.39 -12.57 17.24
N LYS A 323 -14.53 -11.43 16.59
CA LYS A 323 -13.38 -10.73 16.01
C LYS A 323 -12.59 -9.97 17.07
N ILE A 324 -11.28 -9.99 17.00
CA ILE A 324 -10.38 -9.20 17.84
C ILE A 324 -10.60 -7.72 17.50
N PRO A 325 -10.88 -6.84 18.51
CA PRO A 325 -11.31 -5.46 18.23
C PRO A 325 -10.15 -4.48 17.98
N ALA A 326 -8.95 -4.75 18.48
CA ALA A 326 -7.77 -3.90 18.36
C ALA A 326 -6.50 -4.76 18.34
N ASP A 327 -5.41 -4.23 17.82
CA ASP A 327 -4.10 -4.88 17.90
C ASP A 327 -3.61 -4.88 19.36
N GLY A 328 -2.98 -5.96 19.78
CA GLY A 328 -2.50 -6.10 21.15
C GLY A 328 -1.78 -7.41 21.42
N VAL A 329 -1.44 -7.63 22.69
CA VAL A 329 -0.72 -8.82 23.17
C VAL A 329 -1.63 -9.68 24.04
N VAL A 330 -1.55 -10.99 23.86
CA VAL A 330 -2.32 -11.95 24.66
C VAL A 330 -1.77 -11.97 26.10
N LEU A 331 -2.61 -11.64 27.07
CA LEU A 331 -2.29 -11.71 28.50
C LEU A 331 -2.63 -13.08 29.11
N GLU A 332 -3.76 -13.69 28.67
CA GLU A 332 -4.22 -14.98 29.18
C GLU A 332 -5.01 -15.71 28.09
N GLY A 333 -4.82 -17.02 28.01
CA GLY A 333 -5.54 -17.88 27.06
C GLY A 333 -4.63 -18.42 25.96
N GLU A 334 -5.15 -19.42 25.25
CA GLU A 334 -4.51 -20.04 24.07
C GLU A 334 -5.59 -20.30 23.01
N SER A 335 -5.30 -19.97 21.76
CA SER A 335 -6.21 -20.24 20.63
C SER A 335 -5.47 -20.31 19.30
N ALA A 336 -5.95 -21.16 18.41
CA ALA A 336 -5.65 -21.00 16.98
C ALA A 336 -6.43 -19.78 16.46
N VAL A 337 -5.75 -18.80 15.88
CA VAL A 337 -6.31 -17.55 15.38
C VAL A 337 -6.24 -17.51 13.86
N ASP A 338 -7.39 -17.40 13.22
CA ASP A 338 -7.47 -17.18 11.77
C ASP A 338 -7.01 -15.76 11.46
N GLN A 339 -5.82 -15.63 10.90
CA GLN A 339 -5.19 -14.37 10.47
C GLN A 339 -5.28 -14.15 8.95
N ALA A 340 -5.94 -15.04 8.20
CA ALA A 340 -6.06 -14.95 6.75
C ALA A 340 -6.54 -13.58 6.24
N PRO A 341 -7.45 -12.87 6.94
CA PRO A 341 -7.89 -11.55 6.51
C PRO A 341 -6.78 -10.49 6.45
N ILE A 342 -5.67 -10.67 7.20
CA ILE A 342 -4.56 -9.73 7.28
C ILE A 342 -3.33 -10.27 6.57
N THR A 343 -2.89 -11.49 6.92
CA THR A 343 -1.65 -12.08 6.39
C THR A 343 -1.88 -12.80 5.07
N GLY A 344 -3.11 -13.16 4.76
CA GLY A 344 -3.46 -14.02 3.61
C GLY A 344 -3.09 -15.49 3.83
N GLU A 345 -2.61 -15.88 5.00
CA GLU A 345 -2.26 -17.26 5.33
C GLU A 345 -3.53 -18.07 5.64
N SER A 346 -3.71 -19.20 4.98
CA SER A 346 -4.92 -20.03 5.16
C SER A 346 -4.88 -20.92 6.41
N VAL A 347 -3.74 -21.04 7.06
CA VAL A 347 -3.55 -21.87 8.26
C VAL A 347 -3.65 -20.96 9.49
N PRO A 348 -4.57 -21.26 10.43
CA PRO A 348 -4.65 -20.50 11.67
C PRO A 348 -3.34 -20.58 12.47
N ALA A 349 -2.91 -19.45 13.03
CA ALA A 349 -1.71 -19.36 13.84
C ALA A 349 -2.05 -19.67 15.31
N ASP A 350 -1.28 -20.56 15.94
CA ASP A 350 -1.40 -20.80 17.38
C ASP A 350 -0.88 -19.56 18.15
N LYS A 351 -1.72 -19.00 19.03
CA LYS A 351 -1.42 -17.83 19.85
C LYS A 351 -1.65 -18.10 21.32
N GLY A 352 -0.69 -17.70 22.15
CA GLY A 352 -0.70 -17.85 23.60
C GLY A 352 -0.18 -16.61 24.32
N GLU A 353 0.05 -16.70 25.64
CA GLU A 353 0.50 -15.60 26.49
C GLU A 353 1.81 -14.98 25.96
N GLY A 354 1.79 -13.67 25.69
CA GLY A 354 2.91 -12.89 25.16
C GLY A 354 2.94 -12.78 23.63
N ASP A 355 2.04 -13.44 22.90
CA ASP A 355 1.98 -13.34 21.45
C ASP A 355 1.13 -12.15 20.98
N GLU A 356 1.58 -11.51 19.89
CA GLU A 356 0.84 -10.43 19.24
C GLU A 356 -0.36 -10.97 18.46
N VAL A 357 -1.48 -10.25 18.53
CA VAL A 357 -2.70 -10.51 17.77
C VAL A 357 -3.22 -9.22 17.12
N TYR A 358 -3.90 -9.36 15.98
CA TYR A 358 -4.31 -8.24 15.15
C TYR A 358 -5.82 -8.06 15.12
N ALA A 359 -6.27 -6.81 15.04
CA ALA A 359 -7.69 -6.46 14.88
C ALA A 359 -8.30 -7.16 13.66
N GLY A 360 -9.54 -7.65 13.80
CA GLY A 360 -10.27 -8.31 12.71
C GLY A 360 -9.97 -9.79 12.54
N THR A 361 -8.94 -10.34 13.20
CA THR A 361 -8.67 -11.79 13.23
C THR A 361 -9.59 -12.52 14.18
N ILE A 362 -9.76 -13.84 14.01
CA ILE A 362 -10.81 -14.61 14.69
C ILE A 362 -10.19 -15.80 15.43
N PRO A 363 -10.25 -15.87 16.77
CA PRO A 363 -9.90 -17.08 17.51
C PRO A 363 -10.92 -18.20 17.26
N GLU A 364 -10.44 -19.40 16.90
CA GLU A 364 -11.30 -20.54 16.57
C GLU A 364 -11.69 -21.38 17.79
N SER A 365 -10.77 -21.52 18.77
CA SER A 365 -10.95 -22.50 19.84
C SER A 365 -10.70 -21.87 21.21
N GLY A 366 -10.32 -21.52 22.04
CA GLY A 366 -10.16 -20.88 23.33
C GLY A 366 -10.58 -19.42 23.35
N TYR A 367 -10.75 -18.86 24.53
CA TYR A 367 -10.87 -17.41 24.67
C TYR A 367 -9.49 -16.78 24.86
N LEU A 368 -9.39 -15.51 24.48
CA LEU A 368 -8.18 -14.73 24.66
C LEU A 368 -8.49 -13.47 25.47
N GLU A 369 -7.62 -13.11 26.40
CA GLU A 369 -7.57 -11.80 27.01
C GLU A 369 -6.39 -11.04 26.38
N VAL A 370 -6.70 -9.94 25.75
CA VAL A 370 -5.75 -9.16 24.95
C VAL A 370 -5.61 -7.77 25.55
N GLU A 371 -4.40 -7.36 25.87
CA GLU A 371 -4.07 -5.96 26.22
C GLU A 371 -3.93 -5.15 24.94
N VAL A 372 -4.69 -4.08 24.84
CA VAL A 372 -4.71 -3.18 23.68
C VAL A 372 -3.40 -2.39 23.63
N GLU A 373 -2.66 -2.50 22.52
CA GLU A 373 -1.41 -1.75 22.28
C GLU A 373 -1.58 -0.59 21.32
N SER A 374 -2.61 -0.61 20.47
CA SER A 374 -2.88 0.48 19.52
C SER A 374 -4.36 0.89 19.57
N GLU A 375 -4.63 2.19 19.35
CA GLU A 375 -5.99 2.66 19.17
C GLU A 375 -6.63 2.02 17.93
N ALA A 376 -7.95 1.86 17.90
CA ALA A 376 -8.66 1.26 16.77
C ALA A 376 -8.38 1.98 15.43
N SER A 377 -8.14 3.30 15.49
CA SER A 377 -7.75 4.13 14.34
C SER A 377 -6.36 3.83 13.80
N ASP A 378 -5.47 3.26 14.62
CA ASP A 378 -4.06 2.96 14.29
C ASP A 378 -3.79 1.46 14.18
N SER A 379 -4.84 0.64 14.23
CA SER A 379 -4.73 -0.80 14.03
C SER A 379 -4.16 -1.15 12.65
N THR A 380 -3.59 -2.34 12.54
CA THR A 380 -3.02 -2.88 11.28
C THR A 380 -4.05 -2.83 10.14
N ILE A 381 -5.32 -3.20 10.39
CA ILE A 381 -6.39 -3.08 9.38
C ILE A 381 -6.63 -1.62 8.98
N ALA A 382 -6.69 -0.69 9.93
CA ALA A 382 -6.89 0.73 9.63
C ALA A 382 -5.72 1.28 8.78
N ARG A 383 -4.49 0.82 9.03
CA ARG A 383 -3.32 1.15 8.23
C ARG A 383 -3.39 0.55 6.81
N ILE A 384 -3.80 -0.71 6.68
CA ILE A 384 -4.02 -1.35 5.38
C ILE A 384 -5.03 -0.55 4.55
N VAL A 385 -6.18 -0.20 5.12
CA VAL A 385 -7.21 0.59 4.45
C VAL A 385 -6.66 1.95 3.99
N ARG A 386 -5.97 2.66 4.88
CA ARG A 386 -5.33 3.95 4.53
C ARG A 386 -4.32 3.79 3.38
N LEU A 387 -3.47 2.76 3.42
CA LEU A 387 -2.50 2.50 2.35
C LEU A 387 -3.16 2.23 1.00
N VAL A 388 -4.28 1.49 1.00
CA VAL A 388 -5.04 1.24 -0.25
C VAL A 388 -5.73 2.51 -0.74
N GLU A 389 -6.28 3.35 0.16
CA GLU A 389 -6.82 4.66 -0.20
C GLU A 389 -5.75 5.60 -0.75
N ASP A 390 -4.57 5.61 -0.16
CA ASP A 390 -3.44 6.42 -0.60
C ASP A 390 -2.89 5.93 -1.94
N ALA A 391 -2.92 4.61 -2.16
CA ALA A 391 -2.52 4.00 -3.42
C ALA A 391 -3.38 4.47 -4.62
N GLU A 392 -4.62 4.86 -4.40
CA GLU A 392 -5.47 5.44 -5.46
C GLU A 392 -5.04 6.86 -5.89
N ARG A 393 -4.23 7.56 -5.09
CA ARG A 393 -3.78 8.94 -5.39
C ARG A 393 -2.67 8.99 -6.41
N GLU A 394 -1.80 7.98 -6.45
CA GLU A 394 -0.67 7.96 -7.35
C GLU A 394 -1.06 7.51 -8.75
N GLN A 395 -1.15 8.47 -9.67
CA GLN A 395 -1.44 8.21 -11.07
C GLN A 395 -0.39 7.32 -11.71
N THR A 396 -0.83 6.27 -12.39
CA THR A 396 0.02 5.43 -13.22
C THR A 396 0.60 6.20 -14.42
N LYS A 397 1.71 5.73 -15.00
CA LYS A 397 2.24 6.27 -16.25
C LYS A 397 1.18 6.21 -17.37
N ARG A 398 0.36 5.15 -17.35
CA ARG A 398 -0.72 4.96 -18.34
C ARG A 398 -1.88 5.93 -18.14
N GLU A 399 -2.25 6.26 -16.92
CA GLU A 399 -3.23 7.32 -16.65
C GLU A 399 -2.75 8.67 -17.17
N GLN A 400 -1.52 9.05 -16.89
CA GLN A 400 -0.92 10.27 -17.42
C GLN A 400 -0.88 10.28 -18.96
N PHE A 401 -0.64 9.11 -19.59
CA PHE A 401 -0.74 8.99 -21.05
C PHE A 401 -2.17 9.18 -21.53
N VAL A 402 -3.15 8.55 -20.86
CA VAL A 402 -4.58 8.67 -21.17
C VAL A 402 -5.03 10.12 -21.11
N ASP A 403 -4.67 10.84 -20.06
CA ASP A 403 -5.01 12.26 -19.88
C ASP A 403 -4.35 13.14 -20.94
N ARG A 404 -3.08 12.91 -21.23
CA ARG A 404 -2.35 13.63 -22.29
C ARG A 404 -2.94 13.37 -23.66
N PHE A 405 -3.32 12.12 -23.94
CA PHE A 405 -4.00 11.73 -25.17
C PHE A 405 -5.38 12.39 -25.25
N ALA A 406 -6.19 12.36 -24.20
CA ALA A 406 -7.51 12.96 -24.17
C ALA A 406 -7.47 14.47 -24.42
N ASN A 407 -6.49 15.17 -23.85
CA ASN A 407 -6.28 16.61 -24.04
C ASN A 407 -5.95 17.00 -25.50
N VAL A 408 -5.36 16.09 -26.28
CA VAL A 408 -5.06 16.31 -27.71
C VAL A 408 -6.20 15.79 -28.61
N TYR A 409 -6.70 14.60 -28.31
CA TYR A 409 -7.70 13.91 -29.08
C TYR A 409 -9.03 14.68 -29.10
N THR A 410 -9.52 15.12 -27.95
CA THR A 410 -10.84 15.79 -27.83
C THR A 410 -10.97 17.04 -28.69
N PRO A 411 -10.05 18.02 -28.68
CA PRO A 411 -10.13 19.18 -29.55
C PRO A 411 -10.10 18.82 -31.05
N ILE A 412 -9.32 17.81 -31.43
CA ILE A 412 -9.24 17.37 -32.84
C ILE A 412 -10.58 16.81 -33.31
N VAL A 413 -11.21 15.93 -32.51
CA VAL A 413 -12.49 15.33 -32.91
C VAL A 413 -13.63 16.34 -32.86
N VAL A 414 -13.61 17.30 -31.92
CA VAL A 414 -14.54 18.42 -31.90
C VAL A 414 -14.42 19.25 -33.18
N ALA A 415 -13.22 19.61 -33.60
CA ALA A 415 -13.00 20.34 -34.84
C ALA A 415 -13.49 19.55 -36.08
N LEU A 416 -13.24 18.22 -36.07
CA LEU A 416 -13.72 17.31 -37.12
C LEU A 416 -15.27 17.24 -37.15
N ALA A 417 -15.89 17.11 -35.96
CA ALA A 417 -17.35 17.09 -35.83
C ALA A 417 -17.99 18.36 -36.36
N LEU A 418 -17.43 19.52 -36.01
CA LEU A 418 -17.86 20.82 -36.55
C LEU A 418 -17.65 20.93 -38.07
N ALA A 419 -16.51 20.44 -38.57
CA ALA A 419 -16.23 20.39 -39.99
C ALA A 419 -17.23 19.50 -40.75
N VAL A 420 -17.53 18.31 -40.21
CA VAL A 420 -18.53 17.40 -40.80
C VAL A 420 -19.93 18.02 -40.78
N ALA A 421 -20.31 18.73 -39.71
CA ALA A 421 -21.60 19.38 -39.62
C ALA A 421 -21.75 20.57 -40.61
N ALA A 422 -20.68 21.35 -40.81
CA ALA A 422 -20.79 22.64 -41.52
C ALA A 422 -20.30 22.58 -42.98
N LEU A 423 -19.19 21.90 -43.31
CA LEU A 423 -18.58 21.96 -44.64
C LEU A 423 -19.48 21.43 -45.76
N PRO A 424 -20.15 20.26 -45.65
CA PRO A 424 -20.97 19.78 -46.75
C PRO A 424 -22.19 20.68 -47.05
N PRO A 425 -22.95 21.19 -46.06
CA PRO A 425 -23.99 22.17 -46.34
C PRO A 425 -23.46 23.45 -47.00
N LEU A 426 -22.30 23.97 -46.56
CA LEU A 426 -21.73 25.22 -47.09
C LEU A 426 -21.11 25.07 -48.49
N LEU A 427 -20.44 23.93 -48.78
CA LEU A 427 -19.64 23.74 -49.98
C LEU A 427 -20.46 23.12 -51.13
N VAL A 428 -21.35 22.17 -50.82
CA VAL A 428 -22.10 21.41 -51.83
C VAL A 428 -23.62 21.56 -51.70
N GLY A 429 -24.10 22.44 -50.79
CA GLY A 429 -25.53 22.66 -50.60
C GLY A 429 -26.27 21.46 -49.98
N ALA A 430 -25.61 20.60 -49.26
CA ALA A 430 -26.23 19.46 -48.62
C ALA A 430 -27.22 19.91 -47.53
N ALA A 431 -28.15 19.03 -47.12
CA ALA A 431 -29.15 19.34 -46.10
C ALA A 431 -28.51 19.55 -44.72
N TRP A 432 -28.73 20.68 -44.06
CA TRP A 432 -28.19 21.03 -42.74
C TRP A 432 -28.57 20.00 -41.68
N ASP A 433 -29.84 19.58 -41.64
CA ASP A 433 -30.32 18.62 -40.63
C ASP A 433 -29.53 17.31 -40.63
N THR A 434 -29.30 16.76 -41.83
CA THR A 434 -28.57 15.49 -41.99
C THR A 434 -27.12 15.61 -41.51
N TRP A 435 -26.43 16.68 -41.87
CA TRP A 435 -25.03 16.84 -41.57
C TRP A 435 -24.80 17.34 -40.15
N PHE A 436 -25.75 18.09 -39.57
CA PHE A 436 -25.79 18.43 -38.16
C PHE A 436 -25.84 17.15 -37.29
N LEU A 437 -26.77 16.22 -37.57
CA LEU A 437 -26.90 14.96 -36.85
C LEU A 437 -25.65 14.08 -36.98
N ARG A 438 -25.00 14.08 -38.15
CA ARG A 438 -23.72 13.35 -38.33
C ARG A 438 -22.59 13.98 -37.54
N GLY A 439 -22.49 15.30 -37.50
CA GLY A 439 -21.53 16.02 -36.65
C GLY A 439 -21.79 15.79 -35.17
N LEU A 440 -23.07 15.84 -34.77
CA LEU A 440 -23.47 15.53 -33.39
C LEU A 440 -23.08 14.07 -32.99
N THR A 441 -23.29 13.10 -33.89
CA THR A 441 -22.87 11.72 -33.68
C THR A 441 -21.37 11.61 -33.47
N LEU A 442 -20.56 12.32 -34.28
CA LEU A 442 -19.11 12.38 -34.10
C LEU A 442 -18.72 13.05 -32.79
N LEU A 443 -19.41 14.09 -32.37
CA LEU A 443 -19.18 14.78 -31.11
C LEU A 443 -19.38 13.82 -29.90
N VAL A 444 -20.44 13.00 -29.96
CA VAL A 444 -20.72 11.98 -28.94
C VAL A 444 -19.64 10.91 -28.93
N ILE A 445 -19.19 10.40 -30.09
CA ILE A 445 -18.11 9.40 -30.18
C ILE A 445 -16.79 9.97 -29.65
N ALA A 446 -16.61 11.30 -29.65
CA ALA A 446 -15.42 11.97 -29.13
C ALA A 446 -15.20 11.78 -27.64
N CYS A 447 -16.23 11.42 -26.85
CA CYS A 447 -16.07 11.12 -25.43
C CYS A 447 -15.12 9.94 -25.23
N PRO A 448 -13.99 10.07 -24.53
CA PRO A 448 -13.09 8.94 -24.24
C PRO A 448 -13.52 8.14 -22.98
N CYS A 449 -14.79 8.15 -22.55
CA CYS A 449 -15.28 7.68 -21.26
C CYS A 449 -14.75 6.29 -20.88
N ALA A 450 -15.01 5.24 -21.70
CA ALA A 450 -14.54 3.88 -21.44
C ALA A 450 -13.00 3.74 -21.42
N PHE A 451 -12.31 4.62 -22.15
CA PHE A 451 -10.85 4.66 -22.17
C PHE A 451 -10.27 5.24 -20.87
N VAL A 452 -10.86 6.31 -20.37
CA VAL A 452 -10.44 6.98 -19.12
C VAL A 452 -10.69 6.10 -17.91
N ILE A 453 -11.85 5.41 -17.82
CA ILE A 453 -12.20 4.55 -16.68
C ILE A 453 -11.41 3.24 -16.65
N SER A 454 -10.81 2.83 -17.77
CA SER A 454 -10.11 1.54 -17.91
C SER A 454 -9.00 1.34 -16.88
N THR A 455 -8.14 2.33 -16.69
CA THR A 455 -6.97 2.22 -15.81
C THR A 455 -7.39 2.24 -14.34
N PRO A 456 -8.17 3.23 -13.83
CA PRO A 456 -8.57 3.26 -12.42
C PRO A 456 -9.27 1.98 -11.97
N VAL A 457 -10.26 1.48 -12.75
CA VAL A 457 -10.99 0.26 -12.38
C VAL A 457 -10.06 -0.96 -12.33
N SER A 458 -9.13 -1.08 -13.28
CA SER A 458 -8.17 -2.21 -13.29
C SER A 458 -7.17 -2.12 -12.13
N VAL A 459 -6.70 -0.91 -11.81
CA VAL A 459 -5.79 -0.66 -10.68
C VAL A 459 -6.48 -0.98 -9.36
N VAL A 460 -7.67 -0.42 -9.12
CA VAL A 460 -8.44 -0.68 -7.90
C VAL A 460 -8.72 -2.18 -7.74
N SER A 461 -9.17 -2.85 -8.82
CA SER A 461 -9.42 -4.30 -8.77
C SER A 461 -8.16 -5.12 -8.48
N GLY A 462 -7.01 -4.70 -9.05
CA GLY A 462 -5.72 -5.35 -8.81
C GLY A 462 -5.21 -5.15 -7.39
N ILE A 463 -5.18 -3.91 -6.90
CA ILE A 463 -4.73 -3.58 -5.55
C ILE A 463 -5.61 -4.24 -4.50
N THR A 464 -6.94 -4.24 -4.69
CA THR A 464 -7.87 -4.91 -3.77
C THR A 464 -7.67 -6.43 -3.77
N SER A 465 -7.41 -7.04 -4.94
CA SER A 465 -7.07 -8.47 -5.01
C SER A 465 -5.76 -8.77 -4.29
N ALA A 466 -4.74 -7.92 -4.46
CA ALA A 466 -3.47 -8.03 -3.76
C ALA A 466 -3.66 -7.97 -2.23
N ALA A 467 -4.38 -6.94 -1.74
CA ALA A 467 -4.62 -6.73 -0.32
C ALA A 467 -5.36 -7.90 0.34
N LYS A 468 -6.40 -8.47 -0.32
CA LYS A 468 -7.11 -9.68 0.15
C LYS A 468 -6.19 -10.91 0.26
N ASN A 469 -5.08 -10.93 -0.45
CA ASN A 469 -4.11 -12.02 -0.42
C ASN A 469 -2.82 -11.64 0.34
N GLY A 470 -2.90 -10.70 1.27
CA GLY A 470 -1.76 -10.33 2.13
C GLY A 470 -0.65 -9.56 1.42
N VAL A 471 -0.93 -8.93 0.28
CA VAL A 471 0.03 -8.11 -0.47
C VAL A 471 -0.47 -6.67 -0.55
N LEU A 472 0.21 -5.75 0.11
CA LEU A 472 -0.12 -4.32 0.09
C LEU A 472 0.71 -3.60 -0.98
N ILE A 473 0.03 -2.88 -1.87
CA ILE A 473 0.66 -2.12 -2.94
C ILE A 473 0.33 -0.64 -2.73
N LYS A 474 1.33 0.21 -2.51
CA LYS A 474 1.16 1.63 -2.16
C LYS A 474 0.72 2.53 -3.33
N GLY A 475 0.57 2.00 -4.54
CA GLY A 475 0.14 2.80 -5.67
C GLY A 475 -0.06 2.02 -6.94
N GLY A 476 -0.95 2.49 -7.82
CA GLY A 476 -1.15 1.89 -9.12
C GLY A 476 0.12 1.87 -9.98
N ARG A 477 1.01 2.86 -9.80
CA ARG A 477 2.33 2.90 -10.45
C ARG A 477 3.21 1.73 -10.04
N HIS A 478 3.15 1.28 -8.76
CA HIS A 478 3.94 0.17 -8.27
C HIS A 478 3.41 -1.17 -8.79
N LEU A 479 2.07 -1.32 -8.86
CA LEU A 479 1.43 -2.46 -9.53
C LEU A 479 1.87 -2.55 -11.01
N GLU A 480 1.90 -1.43 -11.72
CA GLU A 480 2.37 -1.34 -13.10
C GLU A 480 3.84 -1.72 -13.21
N ALA A 481 4.69 -1.17 -12.34
CA ALA A 481 6.13 -1.35 -12.35
C ALA A 481 6.55 -2.80 -12.01
N VAL A 482 5.92 -3.46 -11.03
CA VAL A 482 6.16 -4.90 -10.77
C VAL A 482 5.87 -5.72 -12.02
N GLY A 483 4.74 -5.47 -12.70
CA GLY A 483 4.38 -6.20 -13.92
C GLY A 483 5.33 -5.97 -15.11
N GLU A 484 6.10 -4.88 -15.09
CA GLU A 484 7.09 -4.51 -16.08
C GLU A 484 8.52 -4.90 -15.67
N SER A 485 8.74 -5.32 -14.40
CA SER A 485 10.05 -5.73 -13.91
C SER A 485 10.49 -7.07 -14.52
N ASP A 486 11.67 -7.08 -15.11
CA ASP A 486 12.32 -8.24 -15.71
C ASP A 486 13.34 -8.88 -14.75
N VAL A 487 13.83 -8.12 -13.75
CA VAL A 487 14.82 -8.54 -12.75
C VAL A 487 14.24 -8.38 -11.35
N LEU A 488 14.42 -9.41 -10.52
CA LEU A 488 14.16 -9.38 -9.10
C LEU A 488 15.48 -9.59 -8.35
N ALA A 489 15.96 -8.54 -7.70
CA ALA A 489 17.03 -8.63 -6.73
C ALA A 489 16.47 -9.10 -5.39
N VAL A 490 17.05 -10.14 -4.81
CA VAL A 490 16.55 -10.76 -3.58
C VAL A 490 17.63 -10.70 -2.52
N ASP A 491 17.33 -10.11 -1.36
CA ASP A 491 18.22 -10.27 -0.21
C ASP A 491 18.19 -11.71 0.31
N LYS A 492 19.31 -12.16 0.87
CA LYS A 492 19.40 -13.49 1.46
C LYS A 492 18.70 -13.54 2.81
N THR A 493 19.17 -12.70 3.78
CA THR A 493 18.85 -12.81 5.20
C THR A 493 17.47 -12.28 5.53
N GLY A 494 16.62 -13.05 6.20
CA GLY A 494 15.25 -12.65 6.50
C GLY A 494 14.31 -12.71 5.29
N THR A 495 14.82 -12.94 4.08
CA THR A 495 14.04 -13.05 2.83
C THR A 495 14.05 -14.49 2.31
N LEU A 496 15.13 -14.95 1.66
CA LEU A 496 15.24 -16.35 1.26
C LEU A 496 15.42 -17.30 2.43
N THR A 497 15.93 -16.78 3.53
CA THR A 497 16.10 -17.49 4.80
C THR A 497 15.15 -16.91 5.84
N ALA A 498 14.89 -17.68 6.90
CA ALA A 498 13.95 -17.28 7.96
C ALA A 498 14.50 -16.18 8.89
N GLY A 499 15.78 -15.78 8.75
CA GLY A 499 16.44 -14.84 9.66
C GLY A 499 16.74 -15.43 11.05
N ASN A 500 16.39 -16.68 11.24
CA ASN A 500 16.57 -17.41 12.49
C ASN A 500 17.75 -18.36 12.40
N LEU A 501 18.87 -17.97 13.00
CA LEU A 501 20.04 -18.84 13.10
C LEU A 501 19.72 -20.07 13.95
N SER A 502 20.10 -21.24 13.46
CA SER A 502 20.00 -22.49 14.22
C SER A 502 21.30 -23.25 14.17
N VAL A 503 21.59 -24.03 15.27
CA VAL A 503 22.71 -24.96 15.29
C VAL A 503 22.38 -26.13 14.39
N THR A 504 23.20 -26.36 13.37
CA THR A 504 23.04 -27.48 12.42
C THR A 504 23.99 -28.63 12.69
N ASP A 505 25.20 -28.34 13.21
CA ASP A 505 26.24 -29.30 13.41
C ASP A 505 26.94 -29.06 14.75
N VAL A 506 27.27 -30.15 15.44
CA VAL A 506 28.08 -30.12 16.62
C VAL A 506 29.12 -31.22 16.49
N ILE A 507 30.37 -30.85 16.37
CA ILE A 507 31.50 -31.79 16.24
C ILE A 507 32.28 -31.76 17.54
N PRO A 508 32.16 -32.78 18.41
CA PRO A 508 32.89 -32.84 19.69
C PRO A 508 34.35 -33.21 19.49
N LEU A 509 35.23 -32.58 20.25
CA LEU A 509 36.67 -32.74 20.18
C LEU A 509 37.25 -33.11 21.58
N GLU A 510 38.45 -33.67 21.58
CA GLU A 510 39.29 -33.89 22.79
C GLU A 510 38.61 -34.59 23.98
N GLY A 511 37.70 -35.55 23.73
CA GLY A 511 37.02 -36.34 24.75
C GLY A 511 35.76 -35.72 25.35
N ALA A 512 35.28 -34.58 24.78
CA ALA A 512 33.97 -34.07 25.06
C ALA A 512 32.89 -34.83 24.26
N ASP A 513 31.64 -34.79 24.69
CA ASP A 513 30.49 -35.23 23.89
C ASP A 513 29.70 -34.02 23.39
N GLU A 514 28.72 -34.23 22.47
CA GLU A 514 27.87 -33.18 21.90
C GLU A 514 27.15 -32.37 23.00
N ALA A 515 26.68 -33.08 24.06
CA ALA A 515 25.98 -32.43 25.15
C ALA A 515 26.92 -31.54 25.99
N ASP A 516 28.20 -31.96 26.14
CA ASP A 516 29.23 -31.18 26.85
C ASP A 516 29.59 -29.91 26.08
N VAL A 517 29.75 -30.03 24.75
CA VAL A 517 30.00 -28.85 23.86
C VAL A 517 28.87 -27.84 23.98
N LEU A 518 27.63 -28.30 23.80
CA LEU A 518 26.46 -27.44 23.86
C LEU A 518 26.23 -26.82 25.25
N ARG A 519 26.39 -27.59 26.31
CA ARG A 519 26.22 -27.07 27.67
C ARG A 519 27.24 -25.98 28.02
N ARG A 520 28.49 -26.15 27.58
CA ARG A 520 29.55 -25.16 27.82
C ARG A 520 29.40 -23.94 26.92
N ALA A 521 29.06 -24.16 25.66
CA ALA A 521 28.78 -23.06 24.71
C ALA A 521 27.57 -22.22 25.16
N GLY A 522 26.46 -22.88 25.50
CA GLY A 522 25.26 -22.21 25.99
C GLY A 522 25.50 -21.45 27.30
N ALA A 523 26.27 -22.01 28.22
CA ALA A 523 26.63 -21.29 29.45
C ALA A 523 27.49 -20.05 29.20
N ALA A 524 28.48 -20.15 28.29
CA ALA A 524 29.32 -19.00 27.92
C ALA A 524 28.57 -17.90 27.18
N GLU A 525 27.62 -18.26 26.31
CA GLU A 525 26.83 -17.34 25.46
C GLU A 525 25.56 -16.79 26.15
N ARG A 526 25.19 -17.28 27.33
CA ARG A 526 23.95 -16.91 28.03
C ARG A 526 23.77 -15.40 28.26
N ARG A 527 24.85 -14.62 28.30
CA ARG A 527 24.84 -13.17 28.44
C ARG A 527 25.13 -12.45 27.14
N SER A 528 25.25 -13.19 26.05
CA SER A 528 25.51 -12.64 24.73
C SER A 528 24.20 -12.17 24.09
N GLU A 529 24.21 -10.95 23.56
CA GLU A 529 23.11 -10.42 22.73
C GLU A 529 23.29 -10.78 21.25
N HIS A 530 24.38 -11.46 20.90
CA HIS A 530 24.68 -11.82 19.53
C HIS A 530 23.73 -12.92 19.02
N PRO A 531 23.18 -12.82 17.77
CA PRO A 531 22.26 -13.82 17.23
C PRO A 531 22.77 -15.27 17.27
N ILE A 532 24.06 -15.49 16.99
CA ILE A 532 24.71 -16.81 17.09
C ILE A 532 24.67 -17.33 18.53
N GLY A 533 24.93 -16.47 19.50
CA GLY A 533 24.87 -16.85 20.93
C GLY A 533 23.46 -17.27 21.32
N ARG A 534 22.45 -16.52 20.92
CA ARG A 534 21.03 -16.88 21.15
C ARG A 534 20.65 -18.20 20.49
N ALA A 535 21.13 -18.46 19.26
CA ALA A 535 20.90 -19.73 18.57
C ALA A 535 21.51 -20.91 19.33
N ILE A 536 22.74 -20.78 19.88
CA ILE A 536 23.41 -21.83 20.65
C ILE A 536 22.68 -22.07 21.97
N VAL A 537 22.28 -21.01 22.68
CA VAL A 537 21.54 -21.10 23.95
C VAL A 537 20.20 -21.78 23.72
N GLY A 538 19.37 -21.28 22.75
CA GLY A 538 18.08 -21.88 22.44
C GLY A 538 18.17 -23.35 22.04
N TYR A 539 19.16 -23.73 21.24
CA TYR A 539 19.35 -25.11 20.83
C TYR A 539 19.76 -26.02 22.01
N ALA A 540 20.52 -25.50 23.00
CA ALA A 540 20.84 -26.20 24.21
C ALA A 540 19.63 -26.38 25.15
N GLU A 541 18.77 -25.32 25.24
CA GLU A 541 17.52 -25.29 26.01
C GLU A 541 16.52 -26.32 25.48
N GLU A 542 16.28 -26.35 24.16
CA GLU A 542 15.40 -27.32 23.48
C GLU A 542 15.78 -28.79 23.79
N ARG A 543 17.07 -29.06 24.04
CA ARG A 543 17.56 -30.37 24.36
C ARG A 543 17.62 -30.65 25.87
N GLY A 544 17.17 -29.71 26.70
CA GLY A 544 17.23 -29.83 28.16
C GLY A 544 18.65 -29.87 28.71
N LEU A 545 19.60 -29.24 28.01
CA LEU A 545 21.02 -29.19 28.36
C LEU A 545 21.38 -27.91 29.13
N GLU A 546 20.39 -27.23 29.70
CA GLU A 546 20.63 -26.08 30.57
C GLU A 546 21.52 -26.46 31.76
N PRO A 547 22.55 -25.67 32.03
CA PRO A 547 23.30 -25.88 33.29
C PRO A 547 22.43 -25.43 34.46
N ASP A 548 22.30 -26.27 35.50
CA ASP A 548 21.70 -25.89 36.79
C ASP A 548 22.47 -24.72 37.37
N ASP A 549 21.97 -23.50 37.22
CA ASP A 549 22.48 -22.21 37.74
C ASP A 549 24.01 -22.04 37.54
N PRO A 550 24.49 -21.85 36.31
CA PRO A 550 25.91 -21.69 36.05
C PRO A 550 26.40 -20.40 36.68
N ASP A 551 27.38 -20.52 37.58
CA ASP A 551 28.10 -19.35 38.13
C ASP A 551 28.94 -18.74 36.99
N VAL A 552 28.28 -17.92 36.14
CA VAL A 552 28.93 -17.23 35.02
C VAL A 552 29.45 -15.90 35.52
N SER A 553 30.75 -15.77 35.56
CA SER A 553 31.45 -14.53 35.94
C SER A 553 32.39 -14.08 34.83
N ALA A 554 32.90 -12.86 34.94
CA ALA A 554 33.87 -12.28 33.99
C ALA A 554 33.52 -12.46 32.51
N PHE A 555 32.21 -12.23 32.11
CA PHE A 555 31.80 -12.23 30.71
C PHE A 555 32.42 -11.03 29.97
N GLU A 556 33.05 -11.30 28.84
CA GLU A 556 33.66 -10.31 27.94
C GLU A 556 33.36 -10.63 26.50
N ALA A 557 32.72 -9.70 25.82
CA ALA A 557 32.50 -9.76 24.35
C ALA A 557 33.79 -9.27 23.65
N LEU A 558 34.39 -10.13 22.84
CA LEU A 558 35.59 -9.84 22.06
C LEU A 558 35.17 -9.42 20.67
N THR A 559 35.11 -8.12 20.44
CA THR A 559 34.55 -7.52 19.20
C THR A 559 35.05 -8.19 17.92
N GLY A 560 34.13 -8.74 17.13
CA GLY A 560 34.38 -9.42 15.86
C GLY A 560 35.02 -10.81 15.96
N LYS A 561 35.30 -11.32 17.16
CA LYS A 561 35.98 -12.61 17.38
C LYS A 561 35.16 -13.65 18.16
N GLY A 562 34.29 -13.21 19.09
CA GLY A 562 33.53 -14.13 19.94
C GLY A 562 33.39 -13.65 21.39
N VAL A 563 33.19 -14.55 22.30
CA VAL A 563 33.05 -14.27 23.74
C VAL A 563 34.04 -15.05 24.59
N ARG A 564 34.33 -14.50 25.76
CA ARG A 564 35.09 -15.14 26.85
C ARG A 564 34.27 -15.07 28.12
N ALA A 565 34.09 -16.17 28.78
CA ALA A 565 33.33 -16.23 30.04
C ALA A 565 34.00 -17.20 31.04
N ASP A 566 33.97 -16.84 32.31
CA ASP A 566 34.34 -17.76 33.41
C ASP A 566 33.07 -18.50 33.87
N VAL A 567 33.04 -19.81 33.64
CA VAL A 567 31.91 -20.67 33.98
C VAL A 567 32.41 -21.69 35.03
N GLY A 568 31.96 -21.51 36.28
CA GLY A 568 32.32 -22.40 37.37
C GLY A 568 33.84 -22.42 37.71
N GLY A 569 34.55 -21.31 37.48
CA GLY A 569 35.98 -21.17 37.70
C GLY A 569 36.87 -21.64 36.54
N THR A 570 36.28 -21.96 35.38
CA THR A 570 37.00 -22.33 34.15
C THR A 570 36.68 -21.28 33.05
N ILE A 571 37.73 -20.74 32.40
CA ILE A 571 37.56 -19.79 31.34
C ILE A 571 37.20 -20.53 30.05
N HIS A 572 36.05 -20.17 29.48
CA HIS A 572 35.58 -20.68 28.22
C HIS A 572 35.69 -19.59 27.14
N TYR A 573 35.96 -19.99 25.92
CA TYR A 573 35.99 -19.20 24.72
C TYR A 573 35.00 -19.78 23.72
N VAL A 574 34.17 -18.92 23.13
CA VAL A 574 33.24 -19.30 22.05
C VAL A 574 33.39 -18.25 20.96
N GLY A 575 33.76 -18.66 19.76
CA GLY A 575 33.98 -17.68 18.69
C GLY A 575 34.62 -18.26 17.43
N LYS A 576 35.03 -17.33 16.54
CA LYS A 576 35.63 -17.66 15.25
C LYS A 576 36.97 -18.42 15.43
N PRO A 577 37.40 -19.18 14.41
CA PRO A 577 38.68 -19.89 14.44
C PRO A 577 39.88 -18.99 14.81
N GLU A 578 39.87 -17.73 14.38
CA GLU A 578 40.93 -16.75 14.65
C GLU A 578 41.04 -16.38 16.14
N LEU A 579 40.04 -16.63 16.94
CA LEU A 579 40.08 -16.44 18.39
C LEU A 579 41.03 -17.44 19.05
N PHE A 580 41.16 -18.61 18.44
CA PHE A 580 41.96 -19.71 18.96
C PHE A 580 43.39 -19.72 18.42
N GLU A 581 43.74 -18.84 17.45
CA GLU A 581 45.10 -18.66 16.98
C GLU A 581 46.00 -18.25 18.15
N GLY A 582 46.88 -19.13 18.55
CA GLY A 582 47.80 -18.95 19.67
C GLY A 582 47.32 -19.49 21.04
N LEU A 583 46.08 -19.97 21.16
CA LEU A 583 45.55 -20.68 22.29
C LEU A 583 45.73 -22.21 22.15
N ALA A 584 45.55 -22.73 20.92
CA ALA A 584 45.62 -24.16 20.62
C ALA A 584 46.15 -24.42 19.21
N ASP A 585 46.66 -25.63 18.95
CA ASP A 585 47.01 -26.11 17.61
C ASP A 585 45.76 -26.74 16.97
N LEU A 586 45.02 -25.95 16.19
CA LEU A 586 43.80 -26.40 15.54
C LEU A 586 44.06 -27.31 14.31
N ALA A 587 45.30 -27.38 13.83
CA ALA A 587 45.68 -28.25 12.72
C ALA A 587 45.90 -29.70 13.17
N HIS A 588 45.83 -29.97 14.47
CA HIS A 588 46.07 -31.29 14.98
C HIS A 588 45.22 -31.59 16.22
N VAL A 589 43.93 -31.77 16.00
CA VAL A 589 42.93 -32.03 17.02
C VAL A 589 42.31 -33.43 16.84
N HIS A 590 41.83 -34.07 17.90
CA HIS A 590 41.23 -35.39 17.79
C HIS A 590 39.73 -35.31 18.02
N ALA A 591 38.93 -35.81 17.08
CA ALA A 591 37.49 -35.93 17.25
C ALA A 591 37.18 -37.04 18.29
N THR A 592 36.12 -36.86 19.07
CA THR A 592 35.63 -37.86 20.02
C THR A 592 34.74 -38.85 19.27
N THR A 593 35.18 -40.14 19.29
CA THR A 593 34.46 -41.24 18.61
C THR A 593 33.59 -42.07 19.57
N ASP A 594 33.34 -41.62 20.81
CA ASP A 594 32.48 -42.31 21.76
C ASP A 594 30.99 -42.18 21.37
N GLY A 595 30.32 -43.30 21.15
CA GLY A 595 28.90 -43.39 20.83
C GLY A 595 28.55 -43.85 19.40
N GLY A 596 29.54 -44.32 18.63
CA GLY A 596 29.31 -44.90 17.29
C GLY A 596 29.42 -43.93 16.13
N LEU A 597 29.72 -42.67 16.38
CA LEU A 597 30.12 -41.70 15.36
C LEU A 597 31.57 -41.99 14.96
N THR A 598 31.83 -42.31 13.68
CA THR A 598 33.16 -42.41 13.09
C THR A 598 33.43 -41.19 12.23
N LEU A 599 34.72 -40.82 11.98
CA LEU A 599 35.08 -39.78 11.04
C LEU A 599 34.45 -40.00 9.67
N GLU A 600 34.37 -41.26 9.18
CA GLU A 600 33.70 -41.65 7.99
C GLU A 600 32.19 -41.34 8.03
N SER A 601 31.53 -41.48 9.19
CA SER A 601 30.11 -41.13 9.34
C SER A 601 29.89 -39.62 9.42
N MET A 602 30.92 -38.84 9.69
CA MET A 602 30.95 -37.37 9.67
C MET A 602 31.47 -36.80 8.33
N GLY A 603 31.89 -37.68 7.37
CA GLY A 603 32.39 -37.27 6.07
C GLY A 603 33.88 -36.93 5.98
N TYR A 604 34.67 -37.20 7.05
CA TYR A 604 36.11 -36.85 7.14
C TYR A 604 37.00 -38.08 7.08
N GLU A 605 38.17 -37.97 6.42
CA GLU A 605 39.21 -39.01 6.42
C GLU A 605 40.25 -38.73 7.53
N ALA A 606 40.68 -39.76 8.26
CA ALA A 606 41.73 -39.60 9.26
C ALA A 606 43.09 -39.28 8.61
N GLU A 607 43.79 -38.26 9.11
CA GLU A 607 45.16 -37.95 8.67
C GLU A 607 46.12 -39.13 8.86
N SER A 608 46.76 -39.51 7.78
CA SER A 608 47.66 -40.69 7.74
C SER A 608 48.98 -40.53 8.53
N GLN A 609 49.26 -39.36 9.11
CA GLN A 609 50.50 -39.06 9.88
C GLN A 609 50.33 -39.11 11.38
N CYS A 610 49.10 -39.27 11.90
CA CYS A 610 48.85 -39.38 13.32
C CYS A 610 48.80 -40.85 13.78
N GLU A 611 49.44 -41.13 14.92
CA GLU A 611 49.40 -42.48 15.52
C GLU A 611 48.05 -42.77 16.22
N ARG A 612 47.18 -41.79 16.37
CA ARG A 612 45.82 -41.91 16.94
C ARG A 612 44.77 -41.92 15.81
N GLU A 613 43.79 -42.79 15.99
CA GLU A 613 42.57 -42.76 15.11
C GLU A 613 41.78 -41.47 15.43
N ALA A 614 41.20 -40.87 14.40
CA ALA A 614 40.34 -39.63 14.45
C ALA A 614 41.07 -38.28 14.62
N CYS A 615 42.22 -38.11 14.00
CA CYS A 615 42.94 -36.84 13.88
C CYS A 615 42.27 -35.99 12.79
N LEU A 616 41.96 -34.70 13.07
CA LEU A 616 41.30 -33.73 12.21
C LEU A 616 42.14 -32.44 12.13
N ASP A 617 42.24 -31.86 10.96
CA ASP A 617 42.64 -30.48 10.77
C ASP A 617 41.38 -29.59 10.72
N VAL A 618 41.04 -28.95 11.85
CA VAL A 618 39.85 -28.13 11.98
C VAL A 618 39.91 -26.91 11.05
N VAL A 619 41.09 -26.33 10.83
CA VAL A 619 41.24 -25.09 10.06
C VAL A 619 41.22 -25.33 8.54
N SER A 620 41.91 -26.40 8.08
CA SER A 620 42.05 -26.64 6.62
C SER A 620 41.05 -27.63 6.05
N GLU A 621 40.30 -28.36 6.89
CA GLU A 621 39.31 -29.33 6.49
C GLU A 621 37.92 -28.98 7.03
N VAL A 622 37.70 -29.00 8.35
CA VAL A 622 36.36 -28.88 8.95
C VAL A 622 35.73 -27.51 8.73
N VAL A 623 36.49 -26.43 8.95
CA VAL A 623 35.97 -25.05 8.77
C VAL A 623 35.62 -24.75 7.33
N PRO A 624 36.51 -25.04 6.36
CA PRO A 624 36.17 -24.80 4.95
C PRO A 624 34.99 -25.65 4.45
N ASP A 625 34.86 -26.90 4.90
CA ASP A 625 33.75 -27.77 4.47
C ASP A 625 32.41 -27.27 5.00
N LEU A 626 32.32 -26.94 6.29
CA LEU A 626 31.12 -26.35 6.87
C LEU A 626 30.79 -24.98 6.25
N GLN A 627 31.81 -24.17 5.94
CA GLN A 627 31.63 -22.90 5.24
C GLN A 627 31.18 -23.11 3.80
N ALA A 628 31.65 -24.14 3.12
CA ALA A 628 31.21 -24.50 1.76
C ALA A 628 29.74 -24.97 1.74
N GLU A 629 29.24 -25.48 2.87
CA GLU A 629 27.82 -25.81 3.08
C GLU A 629 26.97 -24.60 3.53
N GLY A 630 27.53 -23.41 3.56
CA GLY A 630 26.78 -22.18 3.91
C GLY A 630 26.66 -21.92 5.42
N LYS A 631 27.49 -22.58 6.25
CA LYS A 631 27.39 -22.50 7.71
C LYS A 631 28.43 -21.53 8.29
N THR A 632 28.03 -20.80 9.34
CA THR A 632 28.98 -20.04 10.17
C THR A 632 29.57 -20.96 11.22
N VAL A 633 30.89 -21.03 11.28
CA VAL A 633 31.60 -21.93 12.16
C VAL A 633 32.07 -21.23 13.44
N VAL A 634 31.70 -21.80 14.56
CA VAL A 634 32.06 -21.34 15.91
C VAL A 634 32.84 -22.44 16.60
N ILE A 635 34.03 -22.14 17.14
CA ILE A 635 34.80 -23.05 17.96
C ILE A 635 34.50 -22.77 19.44
N VAL A 636 34.30 -23.83 20.19
CA VAL A 636 34.10 -23.82 21.62
C VAL A 636 35.35 -24.43 22.29
N GLY A 637 35.90 -23.76 23.28
CA GLY A 637 37.11 -24.26 23.95
C GLY A 637 37.39 -23.60 25.30
N THR A 638 38.49 -24.00 25.91
CA THR A 638 39.02 -23.46 27.16
C THR A 638 40.49 -23.05 27.00
N GLU A 639 41.16 -22.61 28.05
CA GLU A 639 42.61 -22.36 28.02
C GLU A 639 43.43 -23.61 27.71
N ASP A 640 42.86 -24.82 27.94
CA ASP A 640 43.51 -26.09 27.67
C ASP A 640 43.38 -26.56 26.21
N GLY A 641 42.47 -25.94 25.41
CA GLY A 641 42.28 -26.28 24.01
C GLY A 641 40.81 -26.27 23.55
N PRO A 642 40.56 -26.57 22.27
CA PRO A 642 39.20 -26.65 21.71
C PRO A 642 38.50 -27.93 22.23
N ILE A 643 37.21 -27.82 22.50
CA ILE A 643 36.35 -28.93 22.96
C ILE A 643 35.29 -29.30 21.96
N GLY A 644 35.02 -28.42 20.98
CA GLY A 644 34.07 -28.69 19.89
C GLY A 644 34.00 -27.61 18.86
N VAL A 645 33.40 -27.98 17.72
CA VAL A 645 33.03 -27.07 16.61
C VAL A 645 31.52 -27.07 16.50
N VAL A 646 30.94 -25.91 16.36
CA VAL A 646 29.49 -25.71 16.19
C VAL A 646 29.26 -25.01 14.86
N GLY A 647 28.51 -25.67 13.97
CA GLY A 647 27.99 -25.08 12.75
C GLY A 647 26.66 -24.41 13.01
N VAL A 648 26.53 -23.15 12.59
CA VAL A 648 25.29 -22.37 12.72
C VAL A 648 24.89 -21.87 11.34
N ALA A 649 23.67 -22.14 10.93
CA ALA A 649 23.14 -21.66 9.64
C ALA A 649 21.80 -21.00 9.80
N ASP A 650 21.50 -20.09 8.89
CA ASP A 650 20.16 -19.56 8.70
C ASP A 650 19.39 -20.52 7.79
N ARG A 651 18.21 -20.93 8.21
CA ARG A 651 17.41 -21.91 7.45
C ARG A 651 16.80 -21.26 6.21
N VAL A 652 17.05 -21.87 5.05
CA VAL A 652 16.33 -21.54 3.82
C VAL A 652 14.85 -21.85 4.01
N ARG A 653 13.98 -20.90 3.61
CA ARG A 653 12.52 -21.10 3.70
C ARG A 653 12.09 -22.26 2.81
N PRO A 654 11.19 -23.13 3.26
CA PRO A 654 10.75 -24.30 2.49
C PRO A 654 10.19 -23.95 1.11
N GLU A 655 9.51 -22.80 1.02
CA GLU A 655 8.87 -22.28 -0.19
C GLU A 655 9.84 -21.55 -1.14
N ALA A 656 11.06 -21.19 -0.68
CA ALA A 656 11.99 -20.35 -1.45
C ALA A 656 12.33 -20.94 -2.83
N ARG A 657 12.67 -22.24 -2.88
CA ARG A 657 12.97 -22.94 -4.14
C ARG A 657 11.79 -22.91 -5.12
N TRP A 658 10.58 -23.15 -4.62
CA TRP A 658 9.37 -23.10 -5.43
C TRP A 658 9.10 -21.68 -5.96
N ALA A 659 9.20 -20.68 -5.10
CA ALA A 659 8.96 -19.28 -5.45
C ALA A 659 9.95 -18.79 -6.53
N VAL A 660 11.25 -19.10 -6.36
CA VAL A 660 12.31 -18.77 -7.34
C VAL A 660 12.05 -19.47 -8.68
N SER A 661 11.77 -20.80 -8.66
CA SER A 661 11.46 -21.54 -9.89
C SER A 661 10.24 -20.95 -10.61
N ARG A 662 9.19 -20.59 -9.87
CA ARG A 662 7.97 -20.03 -10.45
C ARG A 662 8.18 -18.64 -11.05
N LEU A 663 8.99 -17.80 -10.42
CA LEU A 663 9.40 -16.49 -10.96
C LEU A 663 10.22 -16.66 -12.25
N GLN A 664 11.17 -17.59 -12.27
CA GLN A 664 11.97 -17.90 -13.47
C GLN A 664 11.11 -18.44 -14.62
N GLU A 665 10.11 -19.30 -14.34
CA GLU A 665 9.12 -19.76 -15.33
C GLU A 665 8.27 -18.61 -15.90
N GLN A 666 8.01 -17.61 -15.08
CA GLN A 666 7.37 -16.35 -15.51
C GLN A 666 8.31 -15.44 -16.31
N GLY A 667 9.59 -15.82 -16.46
CA GLY A 667 10.61 -15.07 -17.20
C GLY A 667 11.24 -13.92 -16.42
N VAL A 668 11.21 -13.97 -15.08
CA VAL A 668 11.89 -13.04 -14.18
C VAL A 668 13.30 -13.56 -13.91
N ARG A 669 14.32 -12.73 -14.16
CA ARG A 669 15.72 -13.00 -13.76
C ARG A 669 15.85 -12.73 -12.28
N VAL A 670 16.17 -13.76 -11.48
CA VAL A 670 16.34 -13.63 -10.04
C VAL A 670 17.81 -13.54 -9.71
N VAL A 671 18.23 -12.50 -8.99
CA VAL A 671 19.61 -12.21 -8.59
C VAL A 671 19.68 -12.10 -7.06
N MET A 672 20.50 -12.92 -6.40
CA MET A 672 20.65 -12.87 -4.95
C MET A 672 21.75 -11.88 -4.55
N LEU A 673 21.46 -11.02 -3.58
CA LEU A 673 22.39 -10.06 -2.99
C LEU A 673 22.63 -10.40 -1.53
N THR A 674 23.88 -10.49 -1.09
CA THR A 674 24.20 -10.79 0.31
C THR A 674 25.52 -10.19 0.78
N GLY A 675 25.59 -9.82 2.05
CA GLY A 675 26.85 -9.46 2.72
C GLY A 675 27.65 -10.65 3.23
N ASP A 676 27.14 -11.88 3.05
CA ASP A 676 27.84 -13.10 3.46
C ASP A 676 29.01 -13.43 2.53
N ASN A 677 29.86 -14.37 2.98
CA ASN A 677 30.96 -14.85 2.19
C ASN A 677 30.50 -15.66 0.95
N GLU A 678 31.39 -15.76 -0.03
CA GLU A 678 31.18 -16.45 -1.31
C GLU A 678 30.71 -17.91 -1.16
N GLY A 679 31.22 -18.66 -0.15
CA GLY A 679 30.85 -20.06 0.10
C GLY A 679 29.39 -20.20 0.52
N THR A 680 28.96 -19.41 1.49
CA THR A 680 27.57 -19.35 1.98
C THR A 680 26.60 -18.91 0.87
N ALA A 681 26.99 -17.85 0.13
CA ALA A 681 26.17 -17.35 -0.97
C ALA A 681 25.92 -18.40 -2.04
N ARG A 682 26.99 -19.11 -2.45
CA ARG A 682 26.91 -20.18 -3.45
C ARG A 682 26.00 -21.32 -2.99
N ALA A 683 26.20 -21.81 -1.75
CA ALA A 683 25.43 -22.93 -1.22
C ALA A 683 23.93 -22.63 -1.20
N ILE A 684 23.53 -21.42 -0.77
CA ILE A 684 22.13 -21.01 -0.75
C ILE A 684 21.59 -20.80 -2.16
N ALA A 685 22.36 -20.14 -3.06
CA ALA A 685 21.94 -19.95 -4.44
C ALA A 685 21.68 -21.29 -5.15
N GLU A 686 22.57 -22.28 -4.97
CA GLU A 686 22.39 -23.63 -5.51
C GLU A 686 21.16 -24.33 -4.89
N ASP A 687 20.93 -24.19 -3.58
CA ASP A 687 19.79 -24.79 -2.90
C ASP A 687 18.46 -24.22 -3.39
N VAL A 688 18.34 -22.90 -3.59
CA VAL A 688 17.10 -22.25 -4.07
C VAL A 688 16.99 -22.22 -5.61
N GLY A 689 18.05 -22.55 -6.34
CA GLY A 689 18.07 -22.57 -7.81
C GLY A 689 18.29 -21.20 -8.46
N ILE A 690 19.04 -20.30 -7.81
CA ILE A 690 19.46 -19.02 -8.34
C ILE A 690 20.83 -19.17 -9.01
N GLU A 691 20.95 -18.78 -10.30
CA GLU A 691 22.20 -18.88 -11.06
C GLU A 691 23.14 -17.69 -10.83
N GLU A 692 22.60 -16.53 -10.45
CA GLU A 692 23.34 -15.29 -10.31
C GLU A 692 23.23 -14.78 -8.88
N TYR A 693 24.39 -14.60 -8.24
CA TYR A 693 24.48 -14.07 -6.90
C TYR A 693 25.71 -13.18 -6.73
N HIS A 694 25.62 -12.22 -5.81
CA HIS A 694 26.71 -11.35 -5.42
C HIS A 694 26.90 -11.43 -3.92
N ALA A 695 28.12 -11.78 -3.50
CA ALA A 695 28.50 -12.01 -2.10
C ALA A 695 29.36 -10.86 -1.56
N GLU A 696 29.58 -10.83 -0.23
CA GLU A 696 30.47 -9.89 0.47
C GLU A 696 30.12 -8.41 0.25
N LEU A 697 28.84 -8.11 -0.12
CA LEU A 697 28.40 -6.75 -0.43
C LEU A 697 28.24 -5.90 0.84
N LEU A 698 28.85 -4.74 0.84
CA LEU A 698 28.51 -3.68 1.80
C LEU A 698 27.19 -3.00 1.39
N PRO A 699 26.49 -2.32 2.33
CA PRO A 699 25.23 -1.65 2.00
C PRO A 699 25.30 -0.69 0.82
N ASP A 700 26.37 0.10 0.71
CA ASP A 700 26.59 1.03 -0.41
C ASP A 700 26.83 0.30 -1.74
N GLU A 701 27.48 -0.87 -1.70
CA GLU A 701 27.73 -1.70 -2.89
C GLU A 701 26.46 -2.38 -3.38
N LYS A 702 25.52 -2.76 -2.49
CA LYS A 702 24.17 -3.21 -2.88
C LYS A 702 23.45 -2.15 -3.68
N LEU A 703 23.56 -0.87 -3.27
CA LEU A 703 22.93 0.25 -3.99
C LEU A 703 23.53 0.46 -5.39
N GLU A 704 24.86 0.39 -5.48
CA GLU A 704 25.55 0.52 -6.78
C GLU A 704 25.15 -0.61 -7.74
N LEU A 705 25.07 -1.83 -7.24
CA LEU A 705 24.70 -2.98 -8.05
C LEU A 705 23.25 -2.90 -8.56
N ILE A 706 22.30 -2.43 -7.72
CA ILE A 706 20.92 -2.19 -8.18
C ILE A 706 20.90 -1.17 -9.30
N ARG A 707 21.67 -0.07 -9.20
CA ARG A 707 21.79 0.93 -10.27
C ARG A 707 22.45 0.38 -11.52
N GLU A 708 23.43 -0.51 -11.39
CA GLU A 708 24.05 -1.20 -12.53
C GLU A 708 23.05 -2.11 -13.24
N LEU A 709 22.25 -2.89 -12.48
CA LEU A 709 21.19 -3.72 -13.03
C LEU A 709 20.12 -2.89 -13.74
N GLU A 710 19.75 -1.72 -13.21
CA GLU A 710 18.85 -0.78 -13.89
C GLU A 710 19.48 -0.23 -15.18
N ALA A 711 20.76 0.13 -15.14
CA ALA A 711 21.49 0.68 -16.29
C ALA A 711 21.67 -0.33 -17.44
N GLU A 712 21.67 -1.63 -17.18
CA GLU A 712 21.68 -2.67 -18.24
C GLU A 712 20.47 -2.52 -19.19
N TYR A 713 19.37 -1.93 -18.72
CA TYR A 713 18.10 -1.79 -19.45
C TYR A 713 17.79 -0.36 -19.91
N GLU A 714 18.75 0.58 -19.81
CA GLU A 714 18.57 2.03 -20.06
C GLU A 714 18.14 2.43 -21.50
N THR A 715 17.72 1.53 -22.36
CA THR A 715 17.26 1.88 -23.72
C THR A 715 15.77 2.23 -23.82
N ALA A 716 15.00 2.17 -22.72
CA ALA A 716 13.59 2.53 -22.67
C ALA A 716 13.27 3.22 -21.33
N ASP A 717 12.37 4.21 -21.34
CA ASP A 717 11.83 4.99 -20.21
C ASP A 717 11.15 4.14 -19.10
N GLU A 718 11.55 2.90 -18.86
CA GLU A 718 10.80 1.92 -18.07
C GLU A 718 11.67 1.31 -16.95
N ALA A 719 11.14 1.36 -15.76
CA ALA A 719 11.62 0.73 -14.55
C ALA A 719 11.61 -0.81 -14.66
N ARG A 720 12.72 -1.49 -14.39
CA ARG A 720 12.85 -2.92 -14.67
C ARG A 720 13.44 -3.77 -13.56
N VAL A 721 13.85 -3.17 -12.44
CA VAL A 721 14.42 -3.90 -11.31
C VAL A 721 13.51 -3.76 -10.09
N ALA A 722 13.02 -4.88 -9.59
CA ALA A 722 12.41 -4.95 -8.27
C ALA A 722 13.43 -5.49 -7.26
N MET A 723 13.36 -5.02 -6.02
CA MET A 723 14.17 -5.51 -4.89
C MET A 723 13.25 -6.04 -3.80
N VAL A 724 13.54 -7.23 -3.25
CA VAL A 724 12.85 -7.76 -2.08
C VAL A 724 13.83 -7.96 -0.93
N GLY A 725 13.44 -7.53 0.27
CA GLY A 725 14.24 -7.55 1.49
C GLY A 725 13.38 -7.49 2.76
N ASP A 726 14.02 -7.50 3.94
CA ASP A 726 13.35 -7.42 5.24
C ASP A 726 12.88 -6.00 5.63
N GLY A 727 13.28 -4.98 4.88
CA GLY A 727 12.91 -3.58 5.12
C GLY A 727 13.67 -2.89 6.26
N ILE A 728 14.52 -3.58 6.99
CA ILE A 728 15.29 -3.02 8.11
C ILE A 728 16.70 -2.63 7.64
N ASN A 729 17.46 -3.62 7.17
CA ASN A 729 18.84 -3.42 6.70
C ASN A 729 18.90 -2.96 5.24
N ASP A 730 17.93 -3.35 4.45
CA ASP A 730 17.85 -3.11 3.01
C ASP A 730 17.01 -1.90 2.62
N ALA A 731 16.49 -1.12 3.59
CA ALA A 731 15.66 0.06 3.34
C ALA A 731 16.24 1.02 2.26
N PRO A 732 17.55 1.35 2.26
CA PRO A 732 18.13 2.18 1.19
C PRO A 732 18.13 1.48 -0.18
N ALA A 733 18.32 0.15 -0.22
CA ALA A 733 18.31 -0.65 -1.44
C ALA A 733 16.89 -0.76 -2.01
N LEU A 734 15.89 -1.00 -1.15
CA LEU A 734 14.47 -1.01 -1.51
C LEU A 734 14.03 0.34 -2.09
N ALA A 735 14.44 1.45 -1.46
CA ALA A 735 14.12 2.80 -1.94
C ALA A 735 14.84 3.18 -3.25
N THR A 736 15.95 2.51 -3.60
CA THR A 736 16.72 2.78 -4.82
C THR A 736 16.18 2.01 -6.01
N ALA A 737 15.68 0.80 -5.80
CA ALA A 737 15.09 -0.03 -6.84
C ALA A 737 13.86 0.64 -7.48
N SER A 738 13.54 0.24 -8.68
CA SER A 738 12.33 0.70 -9.37
C SER A 738 11.04 0.34 -8.62
N VAL A 739 11.06 -0.77 -7.89
CA VAL A 739 10.04 -1.17 -6.90
C VAL A 739 10.71 -1.88 -5.73
N GLY A 740 10.53 -1.35 -4.53
CA GLY A 740 10.93 -2.01 -3.29
C GLY A 740 9.80 -2.86 -2.72
N ILE A 741 10.10 -4.12 -2.37
CA ILE A 741 9.16 -5.08 -1.79
C ILE A 741 9.68 -5.48 -0.41
N ALA A 742 8.94 -5.18 0.66
CA ALA A 742 9.30 -5.60 2.03
C ALA A 742 8.56 -6.88 2.41
N MET A 743 9.26 -7.78 3.12
CA MET A 743 8.69 -9.00 3.72
C MET A 743 8.35 -8.80 5.19
N GLY A 744 7.40 -9.57 5.72
CA GLY A 744 7.06 -9.61 7.14
C GLY A 744 6.51 -8.29 7.69
N ALA A 745 5.88 -7.48 6.84
CA ALA A 745 5.51 -6.11 7.17
C ALA A 745 4.39 -5.98 8.22
N ALA A 746 3.71 -7.05 8.60
CA ALA A 746 2.62 -6.99 9.59
C ALA A 746 3.08 -6.49 10.96
N GLY A 747 4.36 -6.71 11.32
CA GLY A 747 4.92 -6.33 12.63
C GLY A 747 5.87 -5.13 12.62
N THR A 748 6.15 -4.48 11.47
CA THR A 748 7.17 -3.42 11.43
C THR A 748 6.71 -2.18 10.65
N ASP A 749 6.51 -1.07 11.37
CA ASP A 749 6.17 0.23 10.76
C ASP A 749 7.22 0.69 9.75
N THR A 750 8.50 0.41 10.00
CA THR A 750 9.62 0.81 9.14
C THR A 750 9.54 0.16 7.75
N ALA A 751 9.22 -1.13 7.67
CA ALA A 751 9.07 -1.84 6.41
C ALA A 751 7.86 -1.30 5.62
N LEU A 752 6.74 -1.05 6.33
CA LEU A 752 5.55 -0.44 5.75
C LEU A 752 5.80 0.98 5.25
N GLU A 753 6.65 1.79 5.88
CA GLU A 753 6.93 3.15 5.44
C GLU A 753 7.87 3.20 4.23
N THR A 754 8.85 2.31 4.18
CA THR A 754 9.99 2.41 3.23
C THR A 754 9.72 1.73 1.90
N ALA A 755 9.02 0.59 1.87
CA ALA A 755 8.80 -0.17 0.65
C ALA A 755 7.57 0.32 -0.14
N ASP A 756 7.57 0.09 -1.44
CA ASP A 756 6.47 0.37 -2.37
C ASP A 756 5.37 -0.70 -2.34
N VAL A 757 5.79 -1.92 -2.04
CA VAL A 757 4.94 -3.10 -1.85
C VAL A 757 5.34 -3.78 -0.54
N ALA A 758 4.37 -4.22 0.24
CA ALA A 758 4.60 -4.94 1.48
C ALA A 758 3.89 -6.30 1.46
N LEU A 759 4.62 -7.37 1.77
CA LEU A 759 4.06 -8.68 2.03
C LEU A 759 3.76 -8.76 3.53
N MET A 760 2.49 -8.97 3.88
CA MET A 760 2.03 -8.91 5.29
C MET A 760 2.52 -10.12 6.10
N GLY A 761 2.61 -11.28 5.48
CA GLY A 761 3.19 -12.49 6.05
C GLY A 761 4.61 -12.75 5.57
N ASP A 762 5.26 -13.71 6.20
CA ASP A 762 6.59 -14.20 5.83
C ASP A 762 6.56 -15.25 4.71
N ASP A 763 5.61 -15.14 3.78
CA ASP A 763 5.32 -16.13 2.75
C ASP A 763 5.86 -15.69 1.37
N LEU A 764 6.95 -16.32 0.93
CA LEU A 764 7.56 -16.09 -0.39
C LEU A 764 6.65 -16.48 -1.56
N THR A 765 5.62 -17.31 -1.36
CA THR A 765 4.69 -17.70 -2.43
C THR A 765 3.90 -16.50 -2.96
N ARG A 766 3.84 -15.41 -2.20
CA ARG A 766 3.20 -14.15 -2.59
C ARG A 766 3.96 -13.41 -3.69
N LEU A 767 5.27 -13.63 -3.85
CA LEU A 767 6.05 -12.98 -4.92
C LEU A 767 5.62 -13.43 -6.33
N PRO A 768 5.57 -14.72 -6.66
CA PRO A 768 5.04 -15.17 -7.97
C PRO A 768 3.59 -14.71 -8.22
N TYR A 769 2.74 -14.70 -7.18
CA TYR A 769 1.39 -14.18 -7.27
C TYR A 769 1.36 -12.68 -7.60
N LEU A 770 2.16 -11.87 -6.91
CA LEU A 770 2.28 -10.44 -7.15
C LEU A 770 2.68 -10.14 -8.62
N TYR A 771 3.66 -10.86 -9.14
CA TYR A 771 4.09 -10.72 -10.54
C TYR A 771 3.00 -11.14 -11.54
N ASP A 772 2.32 -12.27 -11.31
CA ASP A 772 1.22 -12.74 -12.16
C ASP A 772 0.04 -11.75 -12.16
N LEU A 773 -0.38 -11.28 -10.99
CA LEU A 773 -1.44 -10.28 -10.83
C LEU A 773 -1.07 -8.98 -11.55
N SER A 774 0.14 -8.47 -11.36
CA SER A 774 0.62 -7.21 -11.93
C SER A 774 0.70 -7.29 -13.46
N ARG A 775 1.20 -8.39 -14.01
CA ARG A 775 1.24 -8.64 -15.46
C ARG A 775 -0.14 -8.79 -16.06
N LYS A 776 -1.06 -9.49 -15.38
CA LYS A 776 -2.46 -9.58 -15.78
C LYS A 776 -3.15 -8.23 -15.76
N ALA A 777 -2.91 -7.41 -14.73
CA ALA A 777 -3.44 -6.04 -14.64
C ALA A 777 -2.97 -5.19 -15.81
N ASN A 778 -1.67 -5.19 -16.10
CA ASN A 778 -1.08 -4.51 -17.25
C ASN A 778 -1.69 -4.99 -18.58
N GLY A 779 -1.90 -6.29 -18.75
CA GLY A 779 -2.53 -6.88 -19.92
C GLY A 779 -3.99 -6.46 -20.08
N VAL A 780 -4.76 -6.44 -18.98
CA VAL A 780 -6.17 -6.01 -18.97
C VAL A 780 -6.28 -4.52 -19.33
N ILE A 781 -5.44 -3.67 -18.76
CA ILE A 781 -5.40 -2.22 -19.10
C ILE A 781 -5.14 -2.03 -20.60
N GLN A 782 -4.14 -2.69 -21.16
CA GLN A 782 -3.81 -2.60 -22.57
C GLN A 782 -4.96 -3.10 -23.46
N GLN A 783 -5.56 -4.26 -23.13
CA GLN A 783 -6.72 -4.78 -23.87
C GLN A 783 -7.88 -3.79 -23.86
N ASN A 784 -8.18 -3.20 -22.71
CA ASN A 784 -9.26 -2.23 -22.55
C ASN A 784 -9.01 -0.97 -23.37
N ILE A 785 -7.78 -0.43 -23.33
CA ILE A 785 -7.37 0.75 -24.12
C ILE A 785 -7.56 0.48 -25.62
N TRP A 786 -6.95 -0.58 -26.13
CA TRP A 786 -6.97 -0.87 -27.57
C TRP A 786 -8.35 -1.24 -28.08
N SER A 787 -9.15 -1.99 -27.31
CA SER A 787 -10.53 -2.33 -27.69
C SER A 787 -11.42 -1.09 -27.73
N SER A 788 -11.30 -0.19 -26.77
CA SER A 788 -12.03 1.07 -26.73
C SER A 788 -11.70 1.96 -27.93
N LEU A 789 -10.41 2.11 -28.23
CA LEU A 789 -9.97 2.89 -29.39
C LEU A 789 -10.44 2.28 -30.72
N ALA A 790 -10.37 0.96 -30.86
CA ALA A 790 -10.80 0.27 -32.08
C ALA A 790 -12.30 0.43 -32.33
N VAL A 791 -13.15 0.23 -31.31
CA VAL A 791 -14.61 0.44 -31.42
C VAL A 791 -14.93 1.88 -31.78
N LYS A 792 -14.31 2.86 -31.11
CA LYS A 792 -14.51 4.27 -31.41
C LYS A 792 -14.07 4.66 -32.82
N ALA A 793 -12.96 4.14 -33.32
CA ALA A 793 -12.49 4.36 -34.68
C ALA A 793 -13.49 3.83 -35.74
N VAL A 794 -14.05 2.63 -35.50
CA VAL A 794 -15.06 2.04 -36.38
C VAL A 794 -16.35 2.89 -36.39
N LEU A 795 -16.82 3.29 -35.19
CA LEU A 795 -18.01 4.14 -35.09
C LEU A 795 -17.78 5.49 -35.73
N ALA A 796 -16.63 6.13 -35.50
CA ALA A 796 -16.29 7.44 -36.10
C ALA A 796 -16.19 7.37 -37.63
N ALA A 797 -15.65 6.30 -38.18
CA ALA A 797 -15.61 6.07 -39.62
C ALA A 797 -17.02 5.92 -40.26
N GLY A 798 -17.96 5.32 -39.53
CA GLY A 798 -19.33 5.11 -39.99
C GLY A 798 -20.26 6.34 -39.90
N ALA A 799 -19.97 7.26 -38.96
CA ALA A 799 -20.83 8.41 -38.71
C ALA A 799 -21.01 9.37 -39.92
N PRO A 800 -19.98 9.77 -40.68
CA PRO A 800 -20.13 10.63 -41.86
C PRO A 800 -21.00 10.03 -42.98
N PHE A 801 -21.06 8.67 -43.02
CA PHE A 801 -21.90 7.97 -44.00
C PHE A 801 -23.35 7.74 -43.53
N GLY A 802 -23.68 8.12 -42.28
CA GLY A 802 -24.99 7.90 -41.69
C GLY A 802 -25.29 6.44 -41.29
N ILE A 803 -24.27 5.57 -41.27
CA ILE A 803 -24.38 4.16 -40.81
C ILE A 803 -24.52 4.13 -39.30
N VAL A 804 -23.78 5.00 -38.62
CA VAL A 804 -23.75 5.16 -37.16
C VAL A 804 -24.60 6.37 -36.79
N THR A 805 -25.51 6.20 -35.86
CA THR A 805 -26.38 7.28 -35.28
C THR A 805 -25.94 7.59 -33.86
N VAL A 806 -26.48 8.67 -33.26
CA VAL A 806 -26.22 9.00 -31.82
C VAL A 806 -26.51 7.82 -30.90
N ILE A 807 -27.58 7.04 -31.15
CA ILE A 807 -27.92 5.85 -30.34
C ILE A 807 -26.81 4.80 -30.40
N HIS A 808 -26.30 4.49 -31.59
CA HIS A 808 -25.19 3.53 -31.72
C HIS A 808 -23.91 4.05 -31.00
N ALA A 809 -23.65 5.35 -31.11
CA ALA A 809 -22.51 5.98 -30.47
C ALA A 809 -22.55 5.81 -28.94
N VAL A 810 -23.70 6.09 -28.32
CA VAL A 810 -23.85 5.98 -26.84
C VAL A 810 -23.98 4.52 -26.40
N VAL A 811 -24.86 3.73 -26.99
CA VAL A 811 -25.15 2.36 -26.52
C VAL A 811 -23.94 1.43 -26.73
N VAL A 812 -23.28 1.53 -27.89
CA VAL A 812 -22.11 0.65 -28.18
C VAL A 812 -20.81 1.31 -27.76
N GLY A 813 -20.64 2.61 -28.11
CA GLY A 813 -19.35 3.30 -27.91
C GLY A 813 -19.07 3.72 -26.47
N ASP A 814 -20.10 4.03 -25.68
CA ASP A 814 -19.92 4.43 -24.28
C ASP A 814 -20.45 3.34 -23.32
N MET A 815 -21.76 3.09 -23.25
CA MET A 815 -22.33 2.13 -22.28
C MET A 815 -21.77 0.72 -22.45
N GLY A 816 -21.77 0.20 -23.69
CA GLY A 816 -21.30 -1.16 -23.98
C GLY A 816 -19.81 -1.33 -23.71
N MET A 817 -19.02 -0.32 -24.06
CA MET A 817 -17.59 -0.35 -23.81
C MET A 817 -17.26 -0.17 -22.33
N SER A 818 -17.93 0.74 -21.60
CA SER A 818 -17.71 0.92 -20.16
C SER A 818 -18.02 -0.36 -19.38
N LEU A 819 -19.16 -1.02 -19.68
CA LEU A 819 -19.49 -2.32 -19.08
C LEU A 819 -18.46 -3.41 -19.45
N GLY A 820 -18.02 -3.45 -20.70
CA GLY A 820 -17.04 -4.40 -21.18
C GLY A 820 -15.67 -4.24 -20.50
N VAL A 821 -15.21 -3.00 -20.40
CA VAL A 821 -13.94 -2.63 -19.74
C VAL A 821 -13.99 -2.96 -18.26
N THR A 822 -15.08 -2.61 -17.57
CA THR A 822 -15.26 -2.93 -16.14
C THR A 822 -15.34 -4.43 -15.92
N GLY A 823 -16.13 -5.14 -16.71
CA GLY A 823 -16.24 -6.61 -16.62
C GLY A 823 -14.90 -7.31 -16.88
N ASN A 824 -14.05 -6.78 -17.78
CA ASN A 824 -12.71 -7.29 -18.01
C ASN A 824 -11.78 -7.00 -16.81
N ALA A 825 -11.86 -5.80 -16.21
CA ALA A 825 -11.08 -5.41 -15.04
C ALA A 825 -11.44 -6.23 -13.79
N MET A 826 -12.72 -6.51 -13.57
CA MET A 826 -13.19 -7.34 -12.44
C MET A 826 -12.64 -8.77 -12.45
N ARG A 827 -12.11 -9.26 -13.56
CA ARG A 827 -11.41 -10.57 -13.59
C ARG A 827 -10.16 -10.59 -12.72
N LEU A 828 -9.56 -9.43 -12.44
CA LEU A 828 -8.40 -9.32 -11.56
C LEU A 828 -8.73 -9.68 -10.11
N ALA A 829 -9.96 -9.42 -9.65
CA ALA A 829 -10.43 -9.80 -8.33
C ALA A 829 -10.50 -11.31 -8.08
N GLY A 830 -10.44 -12.13 -9.14
CA GLY A 830 -10.44 -13.59 -9.07
C GLY A 830 -9.06 -14.22 -9.31
N VAL A 831 -7.98 -13.45 -9.22
CA VAL A 831 -6.61 -14.00 -9.28
C VAL A 831 -6.22 -14.43 -7.87
N GLU A 832 -5.99 -15.72 -7.70
CA GLU A 832 -5.63 -16.35 -6.42
C GLU A 832 -4.15 -16.76 -6.43
N PRO A 833 -3.47 -16.74 -5.25
CA PRO A 833 -2.11 -17.28 -5.12
C PRO A 833 -2.08 -18.78 -5.43
N GLU A 834 -1.03 -19.23 -6.10
CA GLU A 834 -0.75 -20.65 -6.25
C GLU A 834 0.08 -21.12 -5.05
N THR A 835 -0.28 -22.23 -4.43
CA THR A 835 0.47 -22.86 -3.33
C THR A 835 1.21 -24.10 -3.81
N PRO A 836 2.39 -24.43 -3.25
CA PRO A 836 3.07 -25.68 -3.56
C PRO A 836 2.23 -26.92 -3.15
N ASP A 837 2.16 -27.95 -4.01
CA ASP A 837 1.42 -29.21 -3.74
C ASP A 837 1.84 -29.88 -2.40
N ALA A 838 3.09 -29.69 -1.97
CA ALA A 838 3.61 -30.22 -0.72
C ALA A 838 3.04 -29.55 0.56
N MET A 839 2.48 -28.34 0.44
CA MET A 839 1.81 -27.63 1.54
C MET A 839 0.33 -28.02 1.64
N GLU A 840 -0.33 -28.38 0.54
CA GLU A 840 -1.70 -28.92 0.57
C GLU A 840 -1.77 -30.26 1.32
N ASP A 841 -0.77 -31.14 1.14
CA ASP A 841 -0.69 -32.45 1.85
C ASP A 841 -0.46 -32.28 3.36
N ALA A 842 0.25 -31.22 3.81
CA ALA A 842 0.47 -30.95 5.24
C ALA A 842 -0.81 -30.41 5.93
N GLY A 843 -1.62 -29.63 5.23
CA GLY A 843 -2.90 -29.13 5.72
C GLY A 843 -3.99 -30.21 5.83
N ASP A 844 -3.96 -31.25 4.98
CA ASP A 844 -4.91 -32.37 5.02
C ASP A 844 -4.59 -33.43 6.09
N VAL A 845 -3.37 -33.47 6.64
CA VAL A 845 -2.96 -34.39 7.73
C VAL A 845 -3.37 -33.84 9.09
N GLN A 846 -3.71 -32.55 9.20
CA GLN A 846 -4.20 -31.91 10.44
C GLN A 846 -5.72 -31.74 10.49
N ARG A 847 -6.48 -32.16 9.46
CA ARG A 847 -7.96 -32.18 9.48
C ARG A 847 -8.53 -33.47 10.02
#